data_7cf45fe2a5b4e82cb8e887c0f27bbd82
#
_entry.id   7cf45fe2a5b4e82cb8e887c0f27bbd82
#
_cell.length_a   1.000
_cell.length_b   1.000
_cell.length_c   1.000
_cell.angle_alpha   90.00
_cell.angle_beta   90.00
_cell.angle_gamma   90.00
#
_symmetry.space_group_name_H-M   'P 1'
#
loop_
_entity.id
_entity.type
_entity.pdbx_description
1 polymer ?
#
loop_
_entity_poly.entity_id
_entity_poly.type
_entity_poly.pdbx_seq_one_letter_code
_entity_poly.pdbx_strand_id
1 'polypeptide(L)'
;MEPDLRIALHRAVLADMAGSKPKRLARAMDYQADDMPGAESFASEEDFRDALLFAAPVSGGQLTDMWSKQLRAWDHIQDPAWSTALPCTDERRTDIYSALGLEPSTRKLLDAAAPVIKVPGPVVISKEFVPWYATHQGKSWYWPMYAELLSRKGWSDEAITDLDMATESVVERLSDPTRPEAYQSRGLVVGYVQSGKTANFTGVIARAIDAGYRLVIVLGGTLNLLRDQTQRRLDKELVGRENILRGASEFESDYADDPEWSQGKFVEFGSAPSVLGGFDIHRLTTRYDDYKSLLQGIVALEFEKQEPALPLYDPQNLHRASARLMVVKKNKLVLGKLVKDLKKIRTPLAEIPVLIIDDESDEASVNTSRPKPDTERTAINEKISQLLTMLPRAQYVGYTATPYANVFIDPSDAADIFPKDFIISLDRPKGYMGAADFHDFDLDESDEERTYANSNELAHVRDVIVADDDDTGPLRRAMDMFVLTAAMKLYRAEVDGLGPDAFRHHTMLIHESNWVESHRELLGRVTKLWWQAGYSSAEGHARLRELFDTDLAPVSAVRAEKVSVPTSFDDLQPYIGPAVMNIGADQQPIIVVNGDKDLETGTADFDRRSIWKILIGGQKLSRGYTVEGLTVTYFRRRAANVSALMQMGRWFGFRKNYRDLVRLYIGREEKLSTGKQEIDLYRAFEAVCLDEEAFRDELKQYSVMVDGMPQITPAQVPPLVSQHFPLLKPTTPNKMYNARLVEVQSPGRWEEPTAYPTSPVDLRHNTRLWLPELESLAAEPIQFTYDTKKGLSFPALVGTVSATHMCDLFEALKWSAPSQFEPHMTYLRGVTTRALIDDWVLLAPQHAKPDKRIRLDSTVREYCWFERDRRRGPLFGAISDPKHRVIAHYIAGGTGRSDDPHTNVLCTERRGVVVLYPMVERDHRDVAANSGVLEPGRVVMGFGFVAPEHAHYDGARRVRFATIDSSRDTAIIDS
;
A
#
# COMPACT_ATOMS: atom_id res chain seq x y z
N MET A 1 -40.86 -8.81 -47.11
CA MET A 1 -40.10 -7.56 -46.98
C MET A 1 -39.47 -7.30 -48.32
N GLU A 2 -39.95 -6.29 -49.05
CA GLU A 2 -39.30 -5.87 -50.28
C GLU A 2 -37.86 -5.47 -49.93
N PRO A 3 -36.86 -5.88 -50.72
CA PRO A 3 -35.49 -5.45 -50.49
C PRO A 3 -35.45 -3.91 -50.57
N ASP A 4 -34.84 -3.27 -49.55
CA ASP A 4 -34.62 -1.84 -49.58
C ASP A 4 -33.71 -1.48 -50.77
N LEU A 5 -34.33 -0.96 -51.83
CA LEU A 5 -33.71 -0.71 -53.13
C LEU A 5 -32.51 0.25 -52.96
N ARG A 6 -32.57 1.18 -52.01
CA ARG A 6 -31.45 2.08 -51.67
C ARG A 6 -30.23 1.29 -51.18
N ILE A 7 -30.42 0.33 -50.27
CA ILE A 7 -29.34 -0.51 -49.77
C ILE A 7 -28.79 -1.40 -50.87
N ALA A 8 -29.66 -1.95 -51.75
CA ALA A 8 -29.26 -2.76 -52.90
C ALA A 8 -28.39 -1.92 -53.86
N LEU A 9 -28.79 -0.69 -54.20
CA LEU A 9 -28.07 0.22 -55.05
C LEU A 9 -26.65 0.54 -54.48
N HIS A 10 -26.59 0.99 -53.24
CA HIS A 10 -25.29 1.28 -52.61
C HIS A 10 -24.40 0.05 -52.48
N ARG A 11 -24.97 -1.16 -52.26
CA ARG A 11 -24.22 -2.42 -52.27
C ARG A 11 -23.60 -2.71 -53.63
N ALA A 12 -24.34 -2.50 -54.70
CA ALA A 12 -23.82 -2.66 -56.09
C ALA A 12 -22.73 -1.64 -56.38
N VAL A 13 -22.94 -0.36 -56.03
CA VAL A 13 -21.95 0.72 -56.15
C VAL A 13 -20.66 0.42 -55.43
N LEU A 14 -20.73 -0.03 -54.19
CA LEU A 14 -19.54 -0.37 -53.39
C LEU A 14 -18.86 -1.64 -53.90
N ALA A 15 -19.61 -2.64 -54.42
CA ALA A 15 -19.05 -3.84 -55.02
C ALA A 15 -18.25 -3.55 -56.28
N ASP A 16 -18.72 -2.61 -57.14
CA ASP A 16 -18.00 -2.14 -58.32
C ASP A 16 -16.69 -1.37 -57.96
N MET A 17 -16.64 -0.79 -56.76
CA MET A 17 -15.46 -0.09 -56.22
C MET A 17 -14.58 -0.97 -55.33
N ALA A 18 -15.06 -2.16 -54.90
CA ALA A 18 -14.32 -3.05 -54.04
C ALA A 18 -13.03 -3.54 -54.68
N GLY A 19 -11.89 -3.37 -54.00
CA GLY A 19 -10.56 -3.75 -54.47
C GLY A 19 -9.98 -2.83 -55.53
N SER A 20 -10.67 -1.74 -55.92
CA SER A 20 -10.23 -0.73 -56.90
C SER A 20 -10.18 0.67 -56.26
N LYS A 21 -9.87 1.70 -57.08
CA LYS A 21 -9.89 3.09 -56.63
C LYS A 21 -11.31 3.59 -56.37
N PRO A 22 -11.51 4.53 -55.42
CA PRO A 22 -12.76 5.27 -55.30
C PRO A 22 -13.13 5.93 -56.61
N LYS A 23 -14.39 5.83 -57.06
CA LYS A 23 -14.94 6.47 -58.26
C LYS A 23 -15.95 7.53 -57.85
N ARG A 24 -16.24 8.48 -58.74
CA ARG A 24 -17.21 9.54 -58.50
C ARG A 24 -18.59 8.94 -58.16
N LEU A 25 -19.10 9.19 -56.95
CA LEU A 25 -20.27 8.54 -56.37
C LEU A 25 -21.51 8.75 -57.23
N ALA A 26 -21.83 9.97 -57.63
CA ALA A 26 -22.99 10.27 -58.46
C ALA A 26 -23.01 9.43 -59.77
N ARG A 27 -21.87 9.35 -60.49
CA ARG A 27 -21.75 8.55 -61.69
C ARG A 27 -21.89 7.03 -61.46
N ALA A 28 -21.38 6.58 -60.32
CA ALA A 28 -21.47 5.16 -59.98
C ALA A 28 -22.92 4.76 -59.60
N MET A 29 -23.64 5.69 -58.93
CA MET A 29 -25.06 5.48 -58.62
C MET A 29 -25.92 5.50 -59.82
N ASP A 30 -25.77 6.49 -60.73
CA ASP A 30 -26.50 6.56 -62.00
C ASP A 30 -26.30 5.29 -62.82
N TYR A 31 -25.03 4.81 -63.00
CA TYR A 31 -24.74 3.62 -63.77
C TYR A 31 -25.40 2.34 -63.20
N GLN A 32 -25.37 2.19 -61.84
CA GLN A 32 -25.98 1.00 -61.20
C GLN A 32 -27.52 1.09 -61.13
N ALA A 33 -28.08 2.30 -61.11
CA ALA A 33 -29.51 2.53 -61.12
C ALA A 33 -30.14 2.18 -62.47
N ASP A 34 -29.45 2.35 -63.61
CA ASP A 34 -29.91 1.98 -64.95
C ASP A 34 -30.26 0.46 -65.04
N ASP A 35 -29.55 -0.35 -64.29
CA ASP A 35 -29.78 -1.82 -64.21
C ASP A 35 -30.78 -2.22 -63.10
N MET A 36 -31.30 -1.27 -62.29
CA MET A 36 -32.21 -1.52 -61.16
C MET A 36 -33.51 -0.71 -61.25
N PRO A 37 -34.59 -1.25 -61.87
CA PRO A 37 -35.82 -0.51 -62.02
C PRO A 37 -36.39 -0.02 -60.68
N GLY A 38 -36.61 1.31 -60.57
CA GLY A 38 -37.11 2.00 -59.39
C GLY A 38 -36.00 2.50 -58.42
N ALA A 39 -34.72 2.28 -58.78
CA ALA A 39 -33.61 2.76 -57.95
C ALA A 39 -33.18 4.19 -58.36
N GLU A 40 -33.70 4.73 -59.45
CA GLU A 40 -33.35 6.08 -59.98
C GLU A 40 -33.65 7.19 -58.94
N SER A 41 -34.70 7.00 -58.14
CA SER A 41 -35.04 7.97 -57.07
C SER A 41 -34.06 8.02 -55.94
N PHE A 42 -33.16 7.03 -55.76
CA PHE A 42 -32.15 6.92 -54.72
C PHE A 42 -30.73 7.22 -55.24
N ALA A 43 -30.57 7.54 -56.57
CA ALA A 43 -29.28 7.72 -57.18
C ALA A 43 -28.69 9.14 -57.06
N SER A 44 -28.96 9.81 -55.93
CA SER A 44 -28.46 11.15 -55.66
C SER A 44 -27.65 11.22 -54.34
N GLU A 45 -26.65 12.12 -54.33
CA GLU A 45 -25.92 12.35 -53.09
C GLU A 45 -26.78 12.99 -51.99
N GLU A 46 -27.84 13.73 -52.39
CA GLU A 46 -28.80 14.29 -51.45
C GLU A 46 -29.60 13.21 -50.73
N ASP A 47 -30.13 12.23 -51.44
CA ASP A 47 -30.81 11.08 -50.84
C ASP A 47 -29.88 10.25 -49.92
N PHE A 48 -28.64 10.04 -50.36
CA PHE A 48 -27.62 9.39 -49.56
C PHE A 48 -27.35 10.10 -48.26
N ARG A 49 -27.19 11.43 -48.28
CA ARG A 49 -26.98 12.30 -47.12
C ARG A 49 -28.18 12.23 -46.17
N ASP A 50 -29.41 12.30 -46.69
CA ASP A 50 -30.63 12.23 -45.87
C ASP A 50 -30.79 10.85 -45.22
N ALA A 51 -30.44 9.79 -45.93
CA ALA A 51 -30.41 8.45 -45.39
C ALA A 51 -29.37 8.28 -44.25
N LEU A 52 -28.18 8.90 -44.36
CA LEU A 52 -27.20 8.90 -43.33
C LEU A 52 -27.66 9.69 -42.07
N LEU A 53 -28.34 10.82 -42.26
CA LEU A 53 -28.92 11.61 -41.18
C LEU A 53 -30.05 10.85 -40.46
N PHE A 54 -30.89 10.14 -41.16
CA PHE A 54 -31.98 9.35 -40.61
C PHE A 54 -31.51 8.14 -39.82
N ALA A 55 -30.36 7.58 -40.17
CA ALA A 55 -29.74 6.45 -39.49
C ALA A 55 -28.94 6.88 -38.22
N ALA A 56 -28.65 8.20 -38.06
CA ALA A 56 -27.79 8.70 -36.99
C ALA A 56 -28.26 8.44 -35.54
N PRO A 57 -29.57 8.29 -35.19
CA PRO A 57 -29.99 7.98 -33.84
C PRO A 57 -29.93 6.47 -33.51
N VAL A 58 -29.79 5.60 -34.49
CA VAL A 58 -29.73 4.15 -34.32
C VAL A 58 -28.37 3.66 -34.81
N SER A 59 -27.43 3.45 -33.87
CA SER A 59 -26.15 2.83 -34.17
C SER A 59 -26.38 1.49 -34.87
N GLY A 60 -25.96 1.34 -36.14
CA GLY A 60 -26.08 0.10 -36.92
C GLY A 60 -27.05 0.16 -38.11
N GLY A 61 -27.26 1.31 -38.70
CA GLY A 61 -27.92 1.38 -40.03
C GLY A 61 -27.07 0.66 -41.07
N GLN A 62 -27.66 -0.32 -41.78
CA GLN A 62 -26.98 -1.17 -42.76
C GLN A 62 -26.21 -0.37 -43.83
N LEU A 63 -26.73 0.81 -44.24
CA LEU A 63 -26.07 1.74 -45.15
C LEU A 63 -24.81 2.34 -44.57
N THR A 64 -24.89 2.84 -43.33
CA THR A 64 -23.77 3.43 -42.59
C THR A 64 -22.64 2.43 -42.37
N ASP A 65 -22.99 1.19 -41.98
CA ASP A 65 -22.03 0.11 -41.76
C ASP A 65 -21.28 -0.28 -43.04
N MET A 66 -21.98 -0.37 -44.15
CA MET A 66 -21.38 -0.70 -45.45
C MET A 66 -20.37 0.37 -45.90
N TRP A 67 -20.74 1.65 -45.80
CA TRP A 67 -19.86 2.77 -46.13
C TRP A 67 -18.70 2.92 -45.18
N SER A 68 -18.94 2.77 -43.89
CA SER A 68 -17.88 2.77 -42.86
C SER A 68 -16.83 1.69 -43.12
N LYS A 69 -17.28 0.48 -43.47
CA LYS A 69 -16.38 -0.64 -43.79
C LYS A 69 -15.53 -0.34 -45.05
N GLN A 70 -16.15 0.21 -46.08
CA GLN A 70 -15.43 0.50 -47.33
C GLN A 70 -14.46 1.65 -47.21
N LEU A 71 -14.84 2.72 -46.48
CA LEU A 71 -13.95 3.84 -46.21
C LEU A 71 -12.70 3.39 -45.44
N ARG A 72 -12.88 2.58 -44.40
CA ARG A 72 -11.75 2.01 -43.65
C ARG A 72 -10.88 1.11 -44.52
N ALA A 73 -11.48 0.29 -45.41
CA ALA A 73 -10.70 -0.51 -46.37
C ALA A 73 -9.78 0.36 -47.26
N TRP A 74 -10.28 1.46 -47.80
CA TRP A 74 -9.49 2.40 -48.61
C TRP A 74 -8.43 3.14 -47.81
N ASP A 75 -8.71 3.52 -46.56
CA ASP A 75 -7.74 4.13 -45.65
C ASP A 75 -6.49 3.26 -45.43
N HIS A 76 -6.66 1.93 -45.40
CA HIS A 76 -5.58 1.00 -45.09
C HIS A 76 -4.79 0.49 -46.28
N ILE A 77 -5.21 0.79 -47.53
CA ILE A 77 -4.48 0.32 -48.72
C ILE A 77 -3.06 0.92 -48.74
N GLN A 78 -2.07 0.07 -48.88
CA GLN A 78 -0.68 0.47 -49.04
C GLN A 78 -0.40 0.93 -50.46
N ASP A 79 0.27 2.06 -50.63
CA ASP A 79 0.73 2.62 -51.88
C ASP A 79 -0.26 2.56 -53.07
N PRO A 80 -1.52 3.01 -52.94
CA PRO A 80 -2.48 2.99 -54.04
C PRO A 80 -2.12 4.06 -55.09
N ALA A 81 -2.25 3.73 -56.36
CA ALA A 81 -1.94 4.66 -57.48
C ALA A 81 -2.78 5.96 -57.51
N TRP A 82 -3.86 6.04 -56.73
CA TRP A 82 -4.79 7.16 -56.64
C TRP A 82 -4.54 8.14 -55.50
N SER A 83 -3.63 7.85 -54.57
CA SER A 83 -3.24 8.74 -53.46
C SER A 83 -1.78 8.55 -53.11
N THR A 84 -1.08 9.65 -52.83
CA THR A 84 0.29 9.68 -52.30
C THR A 84 0.32 9.86 -50.76
N ALA A 85 -0.82 10.08 -50.12
CA ALA A 85 -0.93 10.23 -48.71
C ALA A 85 -0.70 8.90 -47.99
N LEU A 86 -0.13 8.94 -46.78
CA LEU A 86 0.09 7.73 -45.96
C LEU A 86 -1.23 7.08 -45.58
N PRO A 87 -1.26 5.75 -45.43
CA PRO A 87 -2.44 5.04 -44.92
C PRO A 87 -2.93 5.58 -43.59
N CYS A 88 -4.24 5.58 -43.38
CA CYS A 88 -4.87 5.99 -42.11
C CYS A 88 -4.54 7.41 -41.67
N THR A 89 -4.43 8.35 -42.62
CA THR A 89 -4.25 9.80 -42.37
C THR A 89 -5.46 10.59 -42.82
N ASP A 90 -5.61 11.81 -42.30
CA ASP A 90 -6.67 12.74 -42.72
C ASP A 90 -6.48 13.18 -44.20
N GLU A 91 -5.24 13.24 -44.67
CA GLU A 91 -4.90 13.48 -46.05
C GLU A 91 -5.39 12.36 -46.95
N ARG A 92 -5.19 11.08 -46.56
CA ARG A 92 -5.70 9.92 -47.30
C ARG A 92 -7.22 9.96 -47.37
N ARG A 93 -7.91 10.25 -46.28
CA ARG A 93 -9.37 10.37 -46.25
C ARG A 93 -9.86 11.51 -47.14
N THR A 94 -9.13 12.62 -47.21
CA THR A 94 -9.40 13.75 -48.10
C THR A 94 -9.28 13.35 -49.56
N ASP A 95 -8.27 12.54 -49.93
CA ASP A 95 -8.09 12.02 -51.28
C ASP A 95 -9.24 11.06 -51.66
N ILE A 96 -9.70 10.21 -50.75
CA ILE A 96 -10.87 9.33 -50.96
C ILE A 96 -12.11 10.17 -51.24
N TYR A 97 -12.42 11.16 -50.41
CA TYR A 97 -13.59 12.01 -50.58
C TYR A 97 -13.53 12.85 -51.89
N SER A 98 -12.35 13.26 -52.27
CA SER A 98 -12.12 13.99 -53.50
C SER A 98 -12.34 13.10 -54.73
N ALA A 99 -11.90 11.84 -54.68
CA ALA A 99 -12.14 10.84 -55.71
C ALA A 99 -13.64 10.45 -55.82
N LEU A 100 -14.33 10.35 -54.71
CA LEU A 100 -15.78 10.13 -54.62
C LEU A 100 -16.58 11.35 -55.07
N GLY A 101 -16.00 12.55 -55.02
CA GLY A 101 -16.63 13.81 -55.38
C GLY A 101 -17.72 14.26 -54.41
N LEU A 102 -17.60 13.93 -53.14
CA LEU A 102 -18.59 14.23 -52.12
C LEU A 102 -18.61 15.69 -51.65
N GLU A 103 -19.79 16.17 -51.33
CA GLU A 103 -20.00 17.50 -50.75
C GLU A 103 -19.50 17.56 -49.28
N PRO A 104 -19.11 18.76 -48.77
CA PRO A 104 -18.62 18.90 -47.41
C PRO A 104 -19.59 18.43 -46.33
N SER A 105 -20.89 18.56 -46.53
CA SER A 105 -21.96 18.09 -45.60
C SER A 105 -21.98 16.57 -45.48
N THR A 106 -21.88 15.84 -46.60
CA THR A 106 -21.83 14.39 -46.70
C THR A 106 -20.54 13.85 -46.05
N ARG A 107 -19.38 14.50 -46.34
CA ARG A 107 -18.08 14.18 -45.71
C ARG A 107 -18.17 14.21 -44.21
N LYS A 108 -18.75 15.28 -43.62
CA LYS A 108 -18.88 15.45 -42.17
C LYS A 108 -19.69 14.32 -41.52
N LEU A 109 -20.76 13.83 -42.19
CA LEU A 109 -21.57 12.72 -41.68
C LEU A 109 -20.80 11.42 -41.76
N LEU A 110 -20.06 11.18 -42.84
CA LEU A 110 -19.22 9.98 -42.94
C LEU A 110 -18.03 9.99 -41.99
N ASP A 111 -17.44 11.14 -41.69
CA ASP A 111 -16.37 11.25 -40.67
C ASP A 111 -16.91 10.98 -39.27
N ALA A 112 -18.15 11.41 -38.98
CA ALA A 112 -18.79 11.09 -37.70
C ALA A 112 -19.13 9.60 -37.60
N ALA A 113 -19.54 8.94 -38.69
CA ALA A 113 -19.89 7.53 -38.73
C ALA A 113 -18.65 6.60 -38.82
N ALA A 114 -17.60 7.04 -39.49
CA ALA A 114 -16.38 6.29 -39.72
C ALA A 114 -15.14 7.21 -39.60
N PRO A 115 -14.78 7.64 -38.39
CA PRO A 115 -13.60 8.45 -38.17
C PRO A 115 -12.34 7.74 -38.67
N VAL A 116 -11.36 8.52 -39.16
CA VAL A 116 -10.06 7.97 -39.60
C VAL A 116 -9.38 7.30 -38.40
N ILE A 117 -9.13 6.02 -38.48
CA ILE A 117 -8.33 5.30 -37.49
C ILE A 117 -6.87 5.47 -37.89
N LYS A 118 -6.19 6.40 -37.22
CA LYS A 118 -4.77 6.63 -37.43
C LYS A 118 -4.00 5.38 -36.97
N VAL A 119 -3.36 4.69 -37.93
CA VAL A 119 -2.41 3.62 -37.58
C VAL A 119 -1.21 4.29 -36.90
N PRO A 120 -0.87 3.95 -35.70
CA PRO A 120 0.24 4.61 -35.05
C PRO A 120 1.52 4.41 -35.87
N GLY A 121 2.19 5.52 -36.17
CA GLY A 121 3.65 5.58 -36.33
C GLY A 121 4.31 5.04 -35.02
N PRO A 122 5.62 5.23 -34.78
CA PRO A 122 6.24 4.77 -33.53
C PRO A 122 5.36 5.20 -32.36
N VAL A 123 4.93 4.23 -31.53
CA VAL A 123 3.89 4.40 -30.53
C VAL A 123 4.23 5.58 -29.63
N VAL A 124 3.55 6.70 -29.81
CA VAL A 124 3.67 7.86 -28.93
C VAL A 124 2.81 7.58 -27.70
N ILE A 125 3.46 7.36 -26.56
CA ILE A 125 2.76 7.28 -25.29
C ILE A 125 2.35 8.70 -24.92
N SER A 126 1.03 8.94 -24.84
CA SER A 126 0.51 10.22 -24.39
C SER A 126 0.99 10.50 -22.96
N LYS A 127 1.30 11.77 -22.67
CA LYS A 127 1.65 12.22 -21.31
C LYS A 127 0.41 12.61 -20.51
N GLU A 128 -0.75 12.72 -21.17
CA GLU A 128 -1.98 13.21 -20.58
C GLU A 128 -3.00 12.09 -20.37
N PHE A 129 -3.54 12.00 -19.17
CA PHE A 129 -4.71 11.19 -18.86
C PHE A 129 -5.96 11.85 -19.46
N VAL A 130 -6.90 11.06 -19.96
CA VAL A 130 -8.19 11.54 -20.48
C VAL A 130 -9.31 10.76 -19.78
N PRO A 131 -10.26 11.45 -19.13
CA PRO A 131 -11.43 10.82 -18.53
C PRO A 131 -12.25 10.07 -19.57
N TRP A 132 -12.74 8.87 -19.25
CA TRP A 132 -13.42 8.03 -20.24
C TRP A 132 -14.54 7.17 -19.65
N TYR A 133 -14.39 6.70 -18.39
CA TYR A 133 -15.22 5.62 -17.86
C TYR A 133 -16.69 5.99 -17.73
N ALA A 134 -17.01 7.21 -17.31
CA ALA A 134 -18.40 7.70 -17.19
C ALA A 134 -19.16 7.73 -18.53
N THR A 135 -18.44 7.84 -19.66
CA THR A 135 -19.02 7.84 -21.01
C THR A 135 -18.88 6.49 -21.70
N HIS A 136 -18.23 5.53 -21.07
CA HIS A 136 -17.99 4.20 -21.63
C HIS A 136 -19.28 3.39 -21.69
N GLN A 137 -19.68 3.01 -22.90
CA GLN A 137 -20.88 2.20 -23.16
C GLN A 137 -20.52 0.73 -23.33
N GLY A 138 -19.66 0.19 -22.46
CA GLY A 138 -19.28 -1.21 -22.48
C GLY A 138 -20.43 -2.14 -22.06
N LYS A 139 -20.43 -3.37 -22.56
CA LYS A 139 -21.31 -4.42 -22.05
C LYS A 139 -20.79 -4.86 -20.68
N SER A 140 -21.54 -4.59 -19.62
CA SER A 140 -21.26 -5.13 -18.31
C SER A 140 -21.73 -6.59 -18.27
N TRP A 141 -20.79 -7.52 -18.10
CA TRP A 141 -21.04 -8.96 -18.05
C TRP A 141 -20.45 -9.60 -16.79
N TYR A 142 -19.15 -9.48 -16.59
CA TYR A 142 -18.45 -10.14 -15.48
C TYR A 142 -18.69 -9.48 -14.14
N TRP A 143 -18.78 -8.15 -14.10
CA TRP A 143 -19.06 -7.46 -12.84
C TRP A 143 -20.41 -7.84 -12.23
N PRO A 144 -21.56 -7.82 -12.97
CA PRO A 144 -22.83 -8.24 -12.41
C PRO A 144 -22.84 -9.69 -11.91
N MET A 145 -22.20 -10.61 -12.63
CA MET A 145 -22.10 -12.00 -12.22
C MET A 145 -21.27 -12.16 -10.95
N TYR A 146 -20.20 -11.40 -10.82
CA TYR A 146 -19.38 -11.38 -9.61
C TYR A 146 -20.16 -10.82 -8.41
N ALA A 147 -20.87 -9.72 -8.57
CA ALA A 147 -21.72 -9.13 -7.54
C ALA A 147 -22.82 -10.10 -7.08
N GLU A 148 -23.47 -10.80 -8.02
CA GLU A 148 -24.48 -11.84 -7.72
C GLU A 148 -23.86 -13.00 -6.94
N LEU A 149 -22.65 -13.45 -7.31
CA LEU A 149 -21.94 -14.48 -6.55
C LEU A 149 -21.69 -14.03 -5.11
N LEU A 150 -21.27 -12.79 -4.88
CA LEU A 150 -21.01 -12.25 -3.54
C LEU A 150 -22.31 -12.21 -2.70
N SER A 151 -23.44 -11.81 -3.32
CA SER A 151 -24.76 -11.87 -2.66
C SER A 151 -25.12 -13.31 -2.26
N ARG A 152 -24.94 -14.28 -3.15
CA ARG A 152 -25.13 -15.73 -2.85
C ARG A 152 -24.20 -16.24 -1.73
N LYS A 153 -23.02 -15.66 -1.58
CA LYS A 153 -22.08 -15.94 -0.47
C LYS A 153 -22.47 -15.25 0.84
N GLY A 154 -23.58 -14.52 0.88
CA GLY A 154 -24.11 -13.85 2.07
C GLY A 154 -23.43 -12.52 2.39
N TRP A 155 -22.85 -11.85 1.39
CA TRP A 155 -22.47 -10.44 1.52
C TRP A 155 -23.73 -9.58 1.57
N SER A 156 -23.71 -8.53 2.39
CA SER A 156 -24.80 -7.56 2.42
C SER A 156 -24.78 -6.68 1.17
N ASP A 157 -25.96 -6.20 0.75
CA ASP A 157 -26.10 -5.28 -0.38
C ASP A 157 -25.21 -4.05 -0.22
N GLU A 158 -25.06 -3.57 1.01
CA GLU A 158 -24.19 -2.43 1.35
C GLU A 158 -22.71 -2.77 1.10
N ALA A 159 -22.22 -3.93 1.54
CA ALA A 159 -20.84 -4.36 1.28
C ALA A 159 -20.53 -4.57 -0.22
N ILE A 160 -21.54 -5.00 -0.99
CA ILE A 160 -21.43 -5.11 -2.44
C ILE A 160 -21.40 -3.71 -3.08
N THR A 161 -22.22 -2.77 -2.59
CA THR A 161 -22.21 -1.38 -3.07
C THR A 161 -20.88 -0.69 -2.76
N ASP A 162 -20.33 -0.88 -1.57
CA ASP A 162 -19.01 -0.34 -1.21
C ASP A 162 -17.91 -0.90 -2.12
N LEU A 163 -17.97 -2.20 -2.42
CA LEU A 163 -17.04 -2.84 -3.34
C LEU A 163 -17.23 -2.33 -4.78
N ASP A 164 -18.48 -2.08 -5.20
CA ASP A 164 -18.83 -1.52 -6.50
C ASP A 164 -18.15 -0.17 -6.71
N MET A 165 -18.36 0.76 -5.78
CA MET A 165 -17.75 2.08 -5.80
C MET A 165 -16.21 2.01 -5.75
N ALA A 166 -15.66 1.15 -4.90
CA ALA A 166 -14.21 1.02 -4.75
C ALA A 166 -13.55 0.46 -6.02
N THR A 167 -14.18 -0.51 -6.70
CA THR A 167 -13.66 -1.07 -7.95
C THR A 167 -13.83 -0.12 -9.13
N GLU A 168 -14.93 0.61 -9.18
CA GLU A 168 -15.15 1.66 -10.17
C GLU A 168 -14.09 2.76 -10.06
N SER A 169 -13.82 3.24 -8.84
CA SER A 169 -12.82 4.28 -8.59
C SER A 169 -11.42 3.90 -9.06
N VAL A 170 -11.07 2.61 -9.09
CA VAL A 170 -9.80 2.14 -9.66
C VAL A 170 -9.85 2.14 -11.18
N VAL A 171 -10.93 1.59 -11.77
CA VAL A 171 -11.02 1.41 -13.22
C VAL A 171 -11.12 2.75 -13.96
N GLU A 172 -11.82 3.73 -13.42
CA GLU A 172 -11.91 5.07 -14.02
C GLU A 172 -10.56 5.78 -14.14
N ARG A 173 -9.57 5.41 -13.30
CA ARG A 173 -8.19 5.94 -13.35
C ARG A 173 -7.26 5.17 -14.28
N LEU A 174 -7.73 4.09 -14.88
CA LEU A 174 -7.04 3.42 -15.96
C LEU A 174 -7.28 4.19 -17.27
N SER A 175 -6.52 3.87 -18.32
CA SER A 175 -6.75 4.47 -19.65
C SER A 175 -7.88 3.77 -20.40
N ASP A 176 -8.59 4.51 -21.24
CA ASP A 176 -9.55 3.92 -22.17
C ASP A 176 -8.86 2.87 -23.08
N PRO A 177 -9.27 1.59 -23.02
CA PRO A 177 -8.67 0.55 -23.83
C PRO A 177 -8.87 0.74 -25.34
N THR A 178 -9.87 1.53 -25.75
CA THR A 178 -10.20 1.82 -27.17
C THR A 178 -9.48 3.05 -27.71
N ARG A 179 -8.83 3.84 -26.88
CA ARG A 179 -8.19 5.10 -27.25
C ARG A 179 -7.08 4.86 -28.30
N PRO A 180 -6.99 5.65 -29.39
CA PRO A 180 -5.91 5.53 -30.39
C PRO A 180 -4.52 5.74 -29.79
N GLU A 181 -4.31 6.80 -29.02
CA GLU A 181 -3.05 7.07 -28.34
C GLU A 181 -2.94 6.18 -27.09
N ALA A 182 -1.81 5.51 -26.97
CA ALA A 182 -1.53 4.72 -25.77
C ALA A 182 -1.31 5.64 -24.57
N TYR A 183 -1.85 5.26 -23.42
CA TYR A 183 -1.50 5.84 -22.13
C TYR A 183 -1.23 4.71 -21.15
N GLN A 184 -0.15 4.82 -20.38
CA GLN A 184 0.24 3.82 -19.38
C GLN A 184 0.08 4.41 -18.00
N SER A 185 -1.04 4.12 -17.32
CA SER A 185 -1.22 4.52 -15.93
C SER A 185 -0.50 3.57 -14.97
N ARG A 186 -0.06 4.12 -13.86
CA ARG A 186 0.56 3.39 -12.75
C ARG A 186 -0.05 3.86 -11.46
N GLY A 187 -0.74 2.96 -10.79
CA GLY A 187 -1.44 3.24 -9.56
C GLY A 187 -1.12 2.27 -8.42
N LEU A 188 -1.54 2.66 -7.24
CA LEU A 188 -1.41 1.87 -6.02
C LEU A 188 -2.75 1.85 -5.29
N VAL A 189 -3.17 0.67 -4.88
CA VAL A 189 -4.35 0.47 -4.03
C VAL A 189 -3.87 -0.01 -2.65
N VAL A 190 -4.16 0.77 -1.62
CA VAL A 190 -3.76 0.51 -0.24
C VAL A 190 -4.97 -0.02 0.53
N GLY A 191 -4.92 -1.30 0.91
CA GLY A 191 -5.95 -1.93 1.74
C GLY A 191 -5.41 -2.23 3.14
N TYR A 192 -6.30 -2.59 4.07
CA TYR A 192 -5.87 -3.10 5.39
C TYR A 192 -5.35 -4.54 5.30
N VAL A 193 -4.61 -4.98 6.31
CA VAL A 193 -4.14 -6.36 6.40
C VAL A 193 -5.35 -7.30 6.53
N GLN A 194 -5.48 -8.30 5.65
CA GLN A 194 -6.61 -9.26 5.62
C GLN A 194 -8.00 -8.62 5.44
N SER A 195 -8.10 -7.48 4.76
CA SER A 195 -9.36 -6.74 4.55
C SER A 195 -10.12 -7.11 3.27
N GLY A 196 -9.66 -8.10 2.51
CA GLY A 196 -10.34 -8.48 1.26
C GLY A 196 -9.80 -7.78 0.00
N LYS A 197 -8.54 -7.32 -0.03
CA LYS A 197 -7.89 -6.76 -1.24
C LYS A 197 -8.11 -7.61 -2.49
N THR A 198 -8.08 -8.94 -2.33
CA THR A 198 -8.33 -9.88 -3.43
C THR A 198 -9.76 -9.75 -4.00
N ALA A 199 -10.77 -9.48 -3.15
CA ALA A 199 -12.12 -9.23 -3.66
C ALA A 199 -12.17 -7.93 -4.49
N ASN A 200 -11.44 -6.89 -4.05
CA ASN A 200 -11.37 -5.64 -4.79
C ASN A 200 -10.70 -5.85 -6.16
N PHE A 201 -9.51 -6.46 -6.23
CA PHE A 201 -8.88 -6.62 -7.54
C PHE A 201 -9.61 -7.65 -8.45
N THR A 202 -10.34 -8.62 -7.89
CA THR A 202 -11.23 -9.49 -8.70
C THR A 202 -12.32 -8.65 -9.39
N GLY A 203 -12.94 -7.74 -8.65
CA GLY A 203 -13.93 -6.79 -9.20
C GLY A 203 -13.33 -5.84 -10.23
N VAL A 204 -12.11 -5.32 -9.97
CA VAL A 204 -11.38 -4.48 -10.94
C VAL A 204 -11.08 -5.25 -12.23
N ILE A 205 -10.67 -6.53 -12.14
CA ILE A 205 -10.44 -7.39 -13.31
C ILE A 205 -11.76 -7.61 -14.07
N ALA A 206 -12.86 -7.91 -13.37
CA ALA A 206 -14.18 -8.09 -13.98
C ALA A 206 -14.58 -6.86 -14.79
N ARG A 207 -14.55 -5.66 -14.18
CA ARG A 207 -14.87 -4.39 -14.85
C ARG A 207 -13.90 -4.07 -16.00
N ALA A 208 -12.61 -4.34 -15.81
CA ALA A 208 -11.62 -4.10 -16.86
C ALA A 208 -11.84 -4.99 -18.09
N ILE A 209 -12.18 -6.26 -17.89
CA ILE A 209 -12.55 -7.16 -19.00
C ILE A 209 -13.82 -6.66 -19.71
N ASP A 210 -14.83 -6.26 -18.94
CA ASP A 210 -16.07 -5.68 -19.48
C ASP A 210 -15.77 -4.40 -20.29
N ALA A 211 -14.86 -3.57 -19.83
CA ALA A 211 -14.44 -2.35 -20.49
C ALA A 211 -13.59 -2.58 -21.76
N GLY A 212 -12.95 -3.74 -21.93
CA GLY A 212 -12.17 -4.05 -23.14
C GLY A 212 -10.71 -4.41 -22.89
N TYR A 213 -10.25 -4.53 -21.65
CA TYR A 213 -8.91 -5.07 -21.40
C TYR A 213 -8.89 -6.57 -21.78
N ARG A 214 -7.90 -6.98 -22.59
CA ARG A 214 -7.87 -8.31 -23.19
C ARG A 214 -6.73 -9.20 -22.73
N LEU A 215 -5.67 -8.62 -22.16
CA LEU A 215 -4.62 -9.36 -21.47
C LEU A 215 -4.56 -8.92 -20.02
N VAL A 216 -4.84 -9.86 -19.11
CA VAL A 216 -4.77 -9.63 -17.65
C VAL A 216 -3.64 -10.48 -17.08
N ILE A 217 -2.66 -9.81 -16.46
CA ILE A 217 -1.51 -10.42 -15.81
C ILE A 217 -1.59 -10.14 -14.33
N VAL A 218 -1.80 -11.18 -13.51
CA VAL A 218 -1.79 -11.04 -12.05
C VAL A 218 -0.46 -11.58 -11.51
N LEU A 219 0.30 -10.73 -10.84
CA LEU A 219 1.55 -11.09 -10.17
C LEU A 219 1.20 -11.58 -8.76
N GLY A 220 1.07 -12.90 -8.58
CA GLY A 220 0.53 -13.57 -7.40
C GLY A 220 1.56 -13.86 -6.30
N GLY A 221 2.39 -12.88 -5.92
CA GLY A 221 3.39 -13.03 -4.84
C GLY A 221 4.62 -13.84 -5.24
N THR A 222 5.47 -14.15 -4.25
CA THR A 222 6.76 -14.86 -4.44
C THR A 222 6.69 -16.35 -4.12
N LEU A 223 5.59 -16.83 -3.52
CA LEU A 223 5.38 -18.22 -3.12
C LEU A 223 4.38 -18.92 -4.06
N ASN A 224 4.57 -20.20 -4.35
CA ASN A 224 3.64 -20.99 -5.16
C ASN A 224 2.25 -21.01 -4.55
N LEU A 225 2.16 -21.22 -3.24
CA LEU A 225 0.88 -21.25 -2.54
C LEU A 225 0.04 -19.99 -2.76
N LEU A 226 0.66 -18.80 -2.66
CA LEU A 226 -0.05 -17.53 -2.84
C LEU A 226 -0.59 -17.39 -4.28
N ARG A 227 0.25 -17.77 -5.24
CA ARG A 227 -0.17 -17.82 -6.64
C ARG A 227 -1.35 -18.80 -6.83
N ASP A 228 -1.27 -19.98 -6.24
CA ASP A 228 -2.29 -21.04 -6.36
C ASP A 228 -3.61 -20.60 -5.71
N GLN A 229 -3.56 -19.98 -4.53
CA GLN A 229 -4.75 -19.40 -3.87
C GLN A 229 -5.39 -18.29 -4.72
N THR A 230 -4.57 -17.39 -5.27
CA THR A 230 -5.05 -16.33 -6.15
C THR A 230 -5.66 -16.89 -7.43
N GLN A 231 -5.01 -17.89 -8.07
CA GLN A 231 -5.53 -18.57 -9.25
C GLN A 231 -6.88 -19.23 -8.95
N ARG A 232 -6.94 -20.04 -7.89
CA ARG A 232 -8.17 -20.72 -7.50
C ARG A 232 -9.32 -19.74 -7.24
N ARG A 233 -9.02 -18.63 -6.57
CA ARG A 233 -10.02 -17.62 -6.26
C ARG A 233 -10.57 -16.95 -7.52
N LEU A 234 -9.70 -16.53 -8.45
CA LEU A 234 -10.11 -15.96 -9.73
C LEU A 234 -10.87 -16.98 -10.58
N ASP A 235 -10.46 -18.23 -10.60
CA ASP A 235 -11.14 -19.31 -11.32
C ASP A 235 -12.55 -19.56 -10.77
N LYS A 236 -12.68 -19.58 -9.44
CA LYS A 236 -13.95 -19.81 -8.75
C LYS A 236 -14.91 -18.62 -8.90
N GLU A 237 -14.40 -17.40 -8.77
CA GLU A 237 -15.23 -16.22 -8.59
C GLU A 237 -15.46 -15.41 -9.88
N LEU A 238 -14.60 -15.59 -10.90
CA LEU A 238 -14.63 -14.78 -12.12
C LEU A 238 -14.60 -15.63 -13.40
N VAL A 239 -13.65 -16.56 -13.53
CA VAL A 239 -13.48 -17.33 -14.76
C VAL A 239 -14.69 -18.22 -15.00
N GLY A 240 -15.16 -18.96 -13.99
CA GLY A 240 -16.33 -19.80 -14.03
C GLY A 240 -16.13 -21.15 -14.75
N ARG A 241 -17.08 -22.04 -14.55
CA ARG A 241 -16.98 -23.45 -15.00
C ARG A 241 -16.81 -23.58 -16.49
N GLU A 242 -17.57 -22.84 -17.29
CA GLU A 242 -17.56 -22.95 -18.74
C GLU A 242 -16.22 -22.53 -19.34
N ASN A 243 -15.63 -21.44 -18.86
CA ASN A 243 -14.30 -21.01 -19.30
C ASN A 243 -13.19 -21.95 -18.83
N ILE A 244 -13.37 -22.63 -17.66
CA ILE A 244 -12.43 -23.63 -17.14
C ILE A 244 -12.49 -24.89 -18.01
N LEU A 245 -13.70 -25.44 -18.26
CA LEU A 245 -13.90 -26.69 -18.96
C LEU A 245 -13.70 -26.57 -20.47
N ARG A 246 -14.20 -25.50 -21.09
CA ARG A 246 -14.12 -25.27 -22.55
C ARG A 246 -14.56 -26.50 -23.37
N GLY A 247 -15.62 -27.19 -22.89
CA GLY A 247 -16.15 -28.40 -23.50
C GLY A 247 -15.49 -29.70 -23.07
N ALA A 248 -14.47 -29.66 -22.20
CA ALA A 248 -13.91 -30.86 -21.60
C ALA A 248 -14.81 -31.42 -20.48
N SER A 249 -14.57 -32.66 -20.07
CA SER A 249 -15.30 -33.31 -18.98
C SER A 249 -14.95 -32.65 -17.63
N GLU A 250 -15.92 -32.62 -16.71
CA GLU A 250 -15.69 -32.13 -15.33
C GLU A 250 -14.60 -32.92 -14.59
N PHE A 251 -14.44 -34.19 -14.92
CA PHE A 251 -13.41 -35.07 -14.34
C PHE A 251 -11.99 -34.74 -14.84
N GLU A 252 -11.87 -34.02 -15.96
CA GLU A 252 -10.58 -33.60 -16.52
C GLU A 252 -10.15 -32.23 -16.01
N SER A 253 -11.01 -31.57 -15.21
CA SER A 253 -10.72 -30.29 -14.61
C SER A 253 -9.61 -30.40 -13.54
N ASP A 254 -8.73 -29.38 -13.45
CA ASP A 254 -7.79 -29.20 -12.36
C ASP A 254 -8.48 -28.96 -10.98
N TYR A 255 -9.81 -28.89 -10.98
CA TYR A 255 -10.67 -28.77 -9.79
C TYR A 255 -11.52 -30.00 -9.50
N ALA A 256 -11.36 -31.12 -10.23
CA ALA A 256 -12.16 -32.33 -10.04
C ALA A 256 -12.18 -32.83 -8.58
N ASP A 257 -11.06 -32.67 -7.86
CA ASP A 257 -10.91 -33.05 -6.44
C ASP A 257 -11.27 -31.93 -5.46
N ASP A 258 -11.74 -30.78 -5.94
CA ASP A 258 -12.08 -29.65 -5.08
C ASP A 258 -13.52 -29.79 -4.55
N PRO A 259 -13.73 -29.83 -3.19
CA PRO A 259 -15.07 -29.96 -2.63
C PRO A 259 -16.05 -28.86 -3.06
N GLU A 260 -15.55 -27.63 -3.25
CA GLU A 260 -16.42 -26.52 -3.68
C GLU A 260 -16.76 -26.57 -5.17
N TRP A 261 -15.94 -27.21 -5.99
CA TRP A 261 -16.26 -27.52 -7.38
C TRP A 261 -17.42 -28.50 -7.45
N SER A 262 -17.34 -29.62 -6.73
CA SER A 262 -18.38 -30.64 -6.69
C SER A 262 -19.69 -30.13 -6.04
N GLN A 263 -19.63 -29.12 -5.17
CA GLN A 263 -20.79 -28.45 -4.56
C GLN A 263 -21.40 -27.36 -5.45
N GLY A 264 -20.89 -27.09 -6.66
CA GLY A 264 -21.39 -26.02 -7.53
C GLY A 264 -21.14 -24.59 -6.98
N LYS A 265 -20.09 -24.39 -6.16
CA LYS A 265 -19.76 -23.08 -5.58
C LYS A 265 -18.91 -22.19 -6.51
N PHE A 266 -18.50 -22.69 -7.67
CA PHE A 266 -17.86 -21.89 -8.73
C PHE A 266 -18.92 -21.16 -9.55
N VAL A 267 -18.60 -20.00 -10.08
CA VAL A 267 -19.48 -19.26 -11.01
C VAL A 267 -19.83 -20.15 -12.19
N GLU A 268 -21.11 -20.18 -12.53
CA GLU A 268 -21.68 -20.88 -13.67
C GLU A 268 -22.46 -19.90 -14.55
N PHE A 269 -22.17 -19.89 -15.84
CA PHE A 269 -22.85 -19.06 -16.83
C PHE A 269 -23.93 -19.81 -17.59
N GLY A 270 -23.95 -21.14 -17.49
CA GLY A 270 -24.87 -22.06 -18.20
C GLY A 270 -24.49 -22.33 -19.65
N SER A 271 -23.62 -21.50 -20.24
CA SER A 271 -23.01 -21.67 -21.58
C SER A 271 -21.74 -20.81 -21.65
N ALA A 272 -20.95 -20.98 -22.72
CA ALA A 272 -19.82 -20.11 -22.97
C ALA A 272 -20.26 -18.65 -23.01
N PRO A 273 -19.60 -17.70 -22.25
CA PRO A 273 -20.00 -16.30 -22.20
C PRO A 273 -20.14 -15.64 -23.59
N SER A 274 -19.27 -16.00 -24.54
CA SER A 274 -19.33 -15.51 -25.94
C SER A 274 -20.62 -15.87 -26.66
N VAL A 275 -21.21 -17.01 -26.34
CA VAL A 275 -22.50 -17.45 -26.91
C VAL A 275 -23.66 -16.64 -26.31
N LEU A 276 -23.52 -16.20 -25.07
CA LEU A 276 -24.54 -15.44 -24.36
C LEU A 276 -24.39 -13.91 -24.55
N GLY A 277 -23.41 -13.48 -25.36
CA GLY A 277 -23.14 -12.09 -25.66
C GLY A 277 -22.13 -11.41 -24.77
N GLY A 278 -21.44 -12.17 -23.92
CA GLY A 278 -20.27 -11.75 -23.12
C GLY A 278 -18.94 -12.03 -23.81
N PHE A 279 -17.88 -12.21 -23.02
CA PHE A 279 -16.53 -12.52 -23.49
C PHE A 279 -16.02 -13.78 -22.82
N ASP A 280 -15.37 -14.66 -23.58
CA ASP A 280 -14.69 -15.80 -22.97
C ASP A 280 -13.38 -15.38 -22.31
N ILE A 281 -13.02 -16.05 -21.22
CA ILE A 281 -11.71 -15.91 -20.56
C ILE A 281 -10.89 -17.16 -20.82
N HIS A 282 -9.76 -16.99 -21.49
CA HIS A 282 -8.77 -18.04 -21.68
C HIS A 282 -7.73 -18.01 -20.57
N ARG A 283 -7.71 -19.04 -19.73
CA ARG A 283 -6.67 -19.20 -18.72
C ARG A 283 -5.36 -19.59 -19.38
N LEU A 284 -4.27 -18.89 -19.08
CA LEU A 284 -2.91 -19.20 -19.55
C LEU A 284 -2.08 -19.89 -18.44
N THR A 285 -2.61 -19.91 -17.23
CA THR A 285 -2.08 -20.62 -16.05
C THR A 285 -3.20 -21.40 -15.40
N THR A 286 -2.86 -22.45 -14.65
CA THR A 286 -3.82 -23.26 -13.90
C THR A 286 -3.46 -23.28 -12.42
N ARG A 287 -4.26 -23.91 -11.57
CA ARG A 287 -3.95 -24.06 -10.15
C ARG A 287 -2.57 -24.68 -9.93
N TYR A 288 -2.20 -25.71 -10.69
CA TYR A 288 -0.96 -26.45 -10.51
C TYR A 288 0.19 -25.96 -11.39
N ASP A 289 -0.11 -25.24 -12.47
CA ASP A 289 0.86 -24.83 -13.46
C ASP A 289 0.97 -23.32 -13.59
N ASP A 290 2.13 -22.79 -13.21
CA ASP A 290 2.55 -21.43 -13.50
C ASP A 290 2.85 -21.30 -15.01
N TYR A 291 3.08 -20.08 -15.51
CA TYR A 291 3.34 -19.83 -16.91
C TYR A 291 4.51 -20.67 -17.44
N LYS A 292 4.21 -21.52 -18.42
CA LYS A 292 5.18 -22.36 -19.10
C LYS A 292 5.35 -21.90 -20.55
N SER A 293 6.60 -21.67 -20.97
CA SER A 293 6.93 -21.33 -22.35
C SER A 293 6.85 -22.59 -23.22
N LEU A 294 5.66 -22.88 -23.74
CA LEU A 294 5.42 -23.92 -24.73
C LEU A 294 4.96 -23.28 -26.05
N LEU A 295 5.19 -23.96 -27.20
CA LEU A 295 4.65 -23.48 -28.49
C LEU A 295 3.14 -23.19 -28.39
N GLN A 296 2.41 -24.00 -27.66
CA GLN A 296 0.97 -23.85 -27.38
C GLN A 296 0.71 -22.57 -26.56
N GLY A 297 1.63 -22.15 -25.65
CA GLY A 297 1.50 -20.93 -24.88
C GLY A 297 1.66 -19.65 -25.71
N ILE A 298 2.52 -19.67 -26.75
CA ILE A 298 2.66 -18.54 -27.67
C ILE A 298 1.40 -18.37 -28.51
N VAL A 299 0.83 -19.45 -29.05
CA VAL A 299 -0.43 -19.43 -29.80
C VAL A 299 -1.58 -18.96 -28.92
N ALA A 300 -1.61 -19.36 -27.65
CA ALA A 300 -2.63 -18.92 -26.70
C ALA A 300 -2.55 -17.41 -26.34
N LEU A 301 -1.39 -16.78 -26.51
CA LEU A 301 -1.22 -15.33 -26.35
C LEU A 301 -1.65 -14.52 -27.59
N GLU A 302 -1.84 -15.16 -28.74
CA GLU A 302 -2.29 -14.51 -29.97
C GLU A 302 -3.75 -14.07 -29.87
N PHE A 303 -4.08 -12.94 -30.47
CA PHE A 303 -5.45 -12.43 -30.55
C PHE A 303 -5.96 -12.51 -32.00
N GLU A 304 -7.12 -13.13 -32.16
CA GLU A 304 -7.81 -13.16 -33.45
C GLU A 304 -8.53 -11.83 -33.66
N LYS A 305 -8.27 -11.19 -34.78
CA LYS A 305 -8.96 -9.99 -35.23
C LYS A 305 -10.07 -10.37 -36.24
N GLN A 306 -11.26 -9.88 -35.98
CA GLN A 306 -12.36 -10.08 -36.93
C GLN A 306 -12.21 -9.19 -38.15
N GLU A 307 -11.70 -7.97 -37.95
CA GLU A 307 -11.30 -7.04 -38.99
C GLU A 307 -9.75 -6.88 -38.97
N PRO A 308 -9.06 -7.70 -39.79
CA PRO A 308 -7.59 -7.72 -39.78
C PRO A 308 -6.93 -6.39 -40.10
N ALA A 309 -7.64 -5.52 -40.84
CA ALA A 309 -7.16 -4.18 -41.19
C ALA A 309 -7.18 -3.19 -40.01
N LEU A 310 -7.94 -3.47 -38.97
CA LEU A 310 -8.06 -2.59 -37.79
C LEU A 310 -7.15 -3.08 -36.66
N PRO A 311 -6.68 -2.18 -35.77
CA PRO A 311 -5.93 -2.59 -34.60
C PRO A 311 -6.81 -3.37 -33.61
N LEU A 312 -6.18 -4.14 -32.71
CA LEU A 312 -6.93 -4.93 -31.72
C LEU A 312 -7.77 -4.04 -30.79
N TYR A 313 -7.29 -2.82 -30.46
CA TYR A 313 -8.01 -1.89 -29.59
C TYR A 313 -9.21 -1.21 -30.29
N ASP A 314 -9.41 -1.39 -31.61
CA ASP A 314 -10.63 -0.94 -32.27
C ASP A 314 -11.85 -1.69 -31.70
N PRO A 315 -12.96 -0.99 -31.38
CA PRO A 315 -14.15 -1.61 -30.80
C PRO A 315 -14.67 -2.82 -31.57
N GLN A 316 -14.52 -2.86 -32.91
CA GLN A 316 -14.97 -3.99 -33.73
C GLN A 316 -14.17 -5.26 -33.47
N ASN A 317 -12.89 -5.15 -33.18
CA ASN A 317 -12.05 -6.27 -32.79
C ASN A 317 -12.14 -6.52 -31.29
N LEU A 318 -12.03 -5.46 -30.49
CA LEU A 318 -11.89 -5.54 -29.04
C LEU A 318 -13.08 -6.20 -28.38
N HIS A 319 -14.33 -5.82 -28.78
CA HIS A 319 -15.55 -6.35 -28.17
C HIS A 319 -15.91 -7.77 -28.64
N ARG A 320 -15.06 -8.41 -29.44
CA ARG A 320 -15.25 -9.80 -29.93
C ARG A 320 -14.06 -10.70 -29.55
N ALA A 321 -12.93 -10.11 -29.17
CA ALA A 321 -11.77 -10.86 -28.74
C ALA A 321 -11.97 -11.42 -27.34
N SER A 322 -11.63 -12.68 -27.12
CA SER A 322 -11.62 -13.31 -25.80
C SER A 322 -10.51 -12.68 -24.94
N ALA A 323 -10.76 -12.55 -23.63
CA ALA A 323 -9.75 -12.14 -22.69
C ALA A 323 -8.73 -13.26 -22.40
N ARG A 324 -7.49 -12.90 -22.09
CA ARG A 324 -6.43 -13.80 -21.62
C ARG A 324 -6.14 -13.46 -20.17
N LEU A 325 -6.21 -14.45 -19.29
CA LEU A 325 -5.91 -14.31 -17.86
C LEU A 325 -4.77 -15.23 -17.46
N MET A 326 -3.79 -14.68 -16.77
CA MET A 326 -2.73 -15.47 -16.14
C MET A 326 -2.45 -14.97 -14.72
N VAL A 327 -2.16 -15.91 -13.83
CA VAL A 327 -1.64 -15.65 -12.49
C VAL A 327 -0.23 -16.22 -12.42
N VAL A 328 0.74 -15.33 -12.38
CA VAL A 328 2.16 -15.69 -12.45
C VAL A 328 2.88 -15.37 -11.15
N LYS A 329 3.80 -16.25 -10.77
CA LYS A 329 4.67 -16.02 -9.62
C LYS A 329 5.65 -14.89 -9.91
N LYS A 330 5.92 -14.03 -8.93
CA LYS A 330 7.01 -13.04 -8.99
C LYS A 330 8.39 -13.73 -8.93
N ASN A 331 8.77 -14.28 -10.06
CA ASN A 331 10.02 -15.02 -10.23
C ASN A 331 10.71 -14.61 -11.54
N LYS A 332 12.04 -14.33 -11.47
CA LYS A 332 12.83 -13.91 -12.64
C LYS A 332 12.69 -14.84 -13.84
N LEU A 333 12.67 -16.16 -13.61
CA LEU A 333 12.61 -17.15 -14.70
C LEU A 333 11.23 -17.18 -15.35
N VAL A 334 10.16 -17.14 -14.56
CA VAL A 334 8.77 -17.16 -15.06
C VAL A 334 8.49 -15.89 -15.86
N LEU A 335 8.76 -14.71 -15.28
CA LEU A 335 8.59 -13.43 -15.96
C LEU A 335 9.50 -13.32 -17.19
N GLY A 336 10.71 -13.82 -17.13
CA GLY A 336 11.63 -13.87 -18.28
C GLY A 336 11.10 -14.72 -19.45
N LYS A 337 10.42 -15.84 -19.18
CA LYS A 337 9.75 -16.65 -20.20
C LYS A 337 8.59 -15.86 -20.84
N LEU A 338 7.74 -15.24 -20.02
CA LEU A 338 6.64 -14.42 -20.50
C LEU A 338 7.13 -13.27 -21.40
N VAL A 339 8.14 -12.50 -20.97
CA VAL A 339 8.77 -11.45 -21.77
C VAL A 339 9.30 -11.98 -23.10
N LYS A 340 9.93 -13.15 -23.10
CA LYS A 340 10.47 -13.78 -24.30
C LYS A 340 9.38 -14.22 -25.28
N ASP A 341 8.26 -14.73 -24.78
CA ASP A 341 7.17 -15.25 -25.61
C ASP A 341 6.30 -14.13 -26.16
N LEU A 342 6.03 -13.08 -25.39
CA LEU A 342 5.38 -11.87 -25.88
C LEU A 342 6.11 -11.24 -27.10
N LYS A 343 7.45 -11.32 -27.15
CA LYS A 343 8.23 -10.86 -28.32
C LYS A 343 8.01 -11.66 -29.60
N LYS A 344 7.38 -12.81 -29.50
CA LYS A 344 7.21 -13.75 -30.65
C LYS A 344 5.79 -13.78 -31.19
N ILE A 345 4.83 -13.21 -30.49
CA ILE A 345 3.43 -13.18 -30.97
C ILE A 345 3.29 -12.27 -32.20
N ARG A 346 2.32 -12.58 -33.07
CA ARG A 346 2.05 -11.85 -34.29
C ARG A 346 1.25 -10.57 -34.04
N THR A 347 0.36 -10.60 -33.02
CA THR A 347 -0.41 -9.43 -32.62
C THR A 347 0.55 -8.34 -32.16
N PRO A 348 0.53 -7.14 -32.76
CA PRO A 348 1.39 -6.05 -32.32
C PRO A 348 1.16 -5.72 -30.86
N LEU A 349 2.21 -5.72 -30.06
CA LEU A 349 2.13 -5.47 -28.60
C LEU A 349 1.51 -4.10 -28.26
N ALA A 350 1.70 -3.13 -29.14
CA ALA A 350 1.13 -1.79 -29.03
C ALA A 350 -0.39 -1.74 -29.20
N GLU A 351 -1.00 -2.80 -29.73
CA GLU A 351 -2.44 -2.87 -29.92
C GLU A 351 -3.18 -3.53 -28.77
N ILE A 352 -2.48 -4.18 -27.84
CA ILE A 352 -3.09 -5.00 -26.80
C ILE A 352 -3.38 -4.15 -25.55
N PRO A 353 -4.65 -3.93 -25.17
CA PRO A 353 -4.99 -3.36 -23.87
C PRO A 353 -4.69 -4.38 -22.76
N VAL A 354 -3.77 -4.01 -21.85
CA VAL A 354 -3.24 -4.90 -20.80
C VAL A 354 -3.55 -4.32 -19.43
N LEU A 355 -3.98 -5.18 -18.51
CA LEU A 355 -4.05 -4.88 -17.08
C LEU A 355 -3.06 -5.76 -16.32
N ILE A 356 -2.16 -5.13 -15.56
CA ILE A 356 -1.22 -5.81 -14.66
C ILE A 356 -1.64 -5.50 -13.23
N ILE A 357 -2.07 -6.52 -12.52
CA ILE A 357 -2.34 -6.46 -11.07
C ILE A 357 -1.13 -7.02 -10.34
N ASP A 358 -0.56 -6.27 -9.44
CA ASP A 358 0.60 -6.68 -8.65
C ASP A 358 0.22 -6.81 -7.17
N ASP A 359 -0.14 -8.01 -6.74
CA ASP A 359 -0.48 -8.31 -5.34
C ASP A 359 0.78 -8.34 -4.47
N GLU A 360 0.73 -7.76 -3.27
CA GLU A 360 1.88 -7.52 -2.39
C GLU A 360 3.01 -6.77 -3.14
N SER A 361 2.65 -5.64 -3.78
CA SER A 361 3.55 -4.86 -4.65
C SER A 361 4.76 -4.25 -3.91
N ASP A 362 4.70 -4.13 -2.59
CA ASP A 362 5.79 -3.64 -1.74
C ASP A 362 6.92 -4.67 -1.54
N GLU A 363 6.72 -5.94 -1.91
CA GLU A 363 7.69 -7.00 -1.63
C GLU A 363 8.83 -7.05 -2.66
N ALA A 364 8.69 -7.82 -3.70
CA ALA A 364 9.76 -8.12 -4.66
C ALA A 364 9.73 -7.22 -5.90
N SER A 365 8.64 -6.48 -6.10
CA SER A 365 8.44 -5.63 -7.27
C SER A 365 9.25 -4.33 -7.20
N VAL A 366 9.46 -3.81 -6.00
CA VAL A 366 10.22 -2.57 -5.77
C VAL A 366 11.72 -2.79 -6.02
N ASN A 367 12.34 -1.84 -6.73
CA ASN A 367 13.79 -1.83 -6.88
C ASN A 367 14.46 -1.46 -5.55
N THR A 368 15.36 -2.31 -5.06
CA THR A 368 16.12 -2.08 -3.83
C THR A 368 17.59 -1.73 -4.07
N SER A 369 17.99 -1.62 -5.32
CA SER A 369 19.33 -1.19 -5.73
C SER A 369 19.38 0.33 -5.81
N ARG A 370 20.38 0.95 -5.18
CA ARG A 370 20.58 2.41 -5.30
C ARG A 370 20.90 2.74 -6.76
N PRO A 371 20.22 3.73 -7.37
CA PRO A 371 20.52 4.15 -8.73
C PRO A 371 21.94 4.71 -8.78
N LYS A 372 22.81 4.02 -9.52
CA LYS A 372 24.10 4.47 -9.99
C LYS A 372 24.14 4.19 -11.49
N PRO A 373 24.91 4.92 -12.29
CA PRO A 373 24.95 4.71 -13.73
C PRO A 373 25.18 3.26 -14.18
N ASP A 374 25.87 2.44 -13.35
CA ASP A 374 26.20 1.05 -13.65
C ASP A 374 25.53 0.02 -12.71
N THR A 375 24.50 0.42 -11.94
CA THR A 375 23.84 -0.51 -11.00
C THR A 375 22.62 -1.14 -11.65
N GLU A 376 22.64 -2.47 -11.80
CA GLU A 376 21.48 -3.24 -12.29
C GLU A 376 20.30 -3.17 -11.29
N ARG A 377 19.08 -3.08 -11.81
CA ARG A 377 17.84 -3.20 -11.05
C ARG A 377 17.71 -4.59 -10.43
N THR A 378 16.89 -4.73 -9.39
CA THR A 378 16.56 -6.07 -8.90
C THR A 378 15.88 -6.88 -10.00
N ALA A 379 16.23 -8.17 -10.06
CA ALA A 379 15.88 -9.02 -11.21
C ALA A 379 14.38 -9.12 -11.51
N ILE A 380 13.51 -8.98 -10.50
CA ILE A 380 12.05 -9.01 -10.68
C ILE A 380 11.56 -7.64 -11.16
N ASN A 381 11.99 -6.55 -10.55
CA ASN A 381 11.68 -5.19 -10.98
C ASN A 381 12.08 -4.96 -12.44
N GLU A 382 13.27 -5.42 -12.84
CA GLU A 382 13.75 -5.36 -14.23
C GLU A 382 12.77 -6.04 -15.20
N LYS A 383 12.23 -7.22 -14.85
CA LYS A 383 11.27 -7.93 -15.73
C LYS A 383 9.92 -7.24 -15.78
N ILE A 384 9.44 -6.68 -14.67
CA ILE A 384 8.22 -5.88 -14.65
C ILE A 384 8.40 -4.62 -15.52
N SER A 385 9.52 -3.91 -15.37
CA SER A 385 9.85 -2.74 -16.20
C SER A 385 9.95 -3.09 -17.68
N GLN A 386 10.53 -4.26 -18.03
CA GLN A 386 10.56 -4.76 -19.41
C GLN A 386 9.16 -5.04 -19.95
N LEU A 387 8.24 -5.64 -19.16
CA LEU A 387 6.86 -5.85 -19.57
C LEU A 387 6.16 -4.50 -19.84
N LEU A 388 6.32 -3.52 -18.96
CA LEU A 388 5.73 -2.20 -19.14
C LEU A 388 6.30 -1.49 -20.38
N THR A 389 7.60 -1.58 -20.62
CA THR A 389 8.23 -0.99 -21.82
C THR A 389 7.72 -1.63 -23.11
N MET A 390 7.47 -2.94 -23.08
CA MET A 390 7.02 -3.69 -24.30
C MET A 390 5.52 -3.50 -24.58
N LEU A 391 4.72 -3.18 -23.56
CA LEU A 391 3.27 -3.10 -23.61
C LEU A 391 2.81 -1.65 -23.37
N PRO A 392 2.83 -0.78 -24.39
CA PRO A 392 2.54 0.65 -24.21
C PRO A 392 1.13 0.95 -23.68
N ARG A 393 0.18 0.01 -23.84
CA ARG A 393 -1.20 0.09 -23.32
C ARG A 393 -1.39 -0.64 -21.99
N ALA A 394 -0.30 -1.02 -21.32
CA ALA A 394 -0.40 -1.68 -20.03
C ALA A 394 -0.76 -0.67 -18.94
N GLN A 395 -1.75 -1.00 -18.14
CA GLN A 395 -2.10 -0.33 -16.90
C GLN A 395 -1.55 -1.15 -15.75
N TYR A 396 -0.79 -0.53 -14.86
CA TYR A 396 -0.20 -1.20 -13.70
C TYR A 396 -0.89 -0.76 -12.43
N VAL A 397 -1.39 -1.69 -11.65
CA VAL A 397 -2.04 -1.44 -10.36
C VAL A 397 -1.40 -2.32 -9.29
N GLY A 398 -0.62 -1.71 -8.42
CA GLY A 398 -0.08 -2.36 -7.23
C GLY A 398 -1.12 -2.46 -6.12
N TYR A 399 -1.16 -3.58 -5.42
CA TYR A 399 -1.97 -3.79 -4.23
C TYR A 399 -1.06 -4.10 -3.04
N THR A 400 -1.26 -3.41 -1.93
CA THR A 400 -0.50 -3.66 -0.70
C THR A 400 -1.27 -3.22 0.55
N ALA A 401 -0.88 -3.75 1.71
CA ALA A 401 -1.28 -3.22 3.02
C ALA A 401 -0.17 -2.36 3.65
N THR A 402 1.05 -2.38 3.08
CA THR A 402 2.22 -1.67 3.62
C THR A 402 2.92 -0.86 2.53
N PRO A 403 2.32 0.27 2.12
CA PRO A 403 2.69 1.01 0.90
C PRO A 403 4.03 1.76 0.97
N TYR A 404 4.68 1.80 2.12
CA TYR A 404 5.85 2.65 2.34
C TYR A 404 6.99 2.41 1.33
N ALA A 405 7.21 1.16 0.93
CA ALA A 405 8.21 0.84 -0.08
C ALA A 405 7.88 1.39 -1.47
N ASN A 406 6.60 1.39 -1.83
CA ASN A 406 6.12 1.85 -3.15
C ASN A 406 6.21 3.37 -3.29
N VAL A 407 5.95 4.12 -2.20
CA VAL A 407 5.98 5.59 -2.23
C VAL A 407 7.39 6.17 -2.12
N PHE A 408 8.39 5.39 -1.71
CA PHE A 408 9.79 5.81 -1.71
C PHE A 408 10.56 5.50 -3.00
N ILE A 409 9.89 5.01 -4.05
CA ILE A 409 10.47 4.89 -5.40
C ILE A 409 10.68 6.30 -5.96
N ASP A 410 11.74 6.51 -6.72
CA ASP A 410 12.03 7.80 -7.38
C ASP A 410 10.94 8.14 -8.42
N PRO A 411 10.17 9.22 -8.26
CA PRO A 411 9.13 9.61 -9.20
C PRO A 411 9.66 9.95 -10.60
N SER A 412 10.92 10.37 -10.70
CA SER A 412 11.56 10.76 -11.96
C SER A 412 12.02 9.56 -12.80
N ASP A 413 12.11 8.38 -12.23
CA ASP A 413 12.49 7.17 -12.96
C ASP A 413 11.29 6.62 -13.76
N ALA A 414 11.19 7.07 -15.00
CA ALA A 414 10.11 6.68 -15.90
C ALA A 414 10.03 5.15 -16.18
N ALA A 415 11.10 4.42 -15.93
CA ALA A 415 11.14 2.97 -16.09
C ALA A 415 10.75 2.18 -14.83
N ASP A 416 10.65 2.83 -13.66
CA ASP A 416 10.26 2.18 -12.42
C ASP A 416 8.72 2.22 -12.22
N ILE A 417 8.25 1.50 -11.22
CA ILE A 417 6.83 1.27 -10.92
C ILE A 417 6.26 2.26 -9.89
N PHE A 418 6.85 3.45 -9.75
CA PHE A 418 6.28 4.50 -8.91
C PHE A 418 4.80 4.74 -9.27
N PRO A 419 3.88 4.81 -8.31
CA PRO A 419 2.45 5.03 -8.56
C PRO A 419 2.14 6.47 -8.96
N LYS A 420 2.64 6.89 -10.12
CA LYS A 420 2.67 8.28 -10.59
C LYS A 420 1.29 8.90 -10.82
N ASP A 421 0.28 8.08 -11.14
CA ASP A 421 -1.03 8.58 -11.59
C ASP A 421 -2.06 8.60 -10.46
N PHE A 422 -2.08 7.58 -9.60
CA PHE A 422 -3.03 7.55 -8.48
C PHE A 422 -2.57 6.66 -7.31
N ILE A 423 -3.03 7.01 -6.12
CA ILE A 423 -3.02 6.15 -4.94
C ILE A 423 -4.43 6.18 -4.34
N ILE A 424 -5.03 5.00 -4.15
CA ILE A 424 -6.35 4.85 -3.56
C ILE A 424 -6.21 4.12 -2.24
N SER A 425 -6.67 4.73 -1.15
CA SER A 425 -6.83 4.07 0.15
C SER A 425 -8.24 3.47 0.22
N LEU A 426 -8.34 2.15 0.33
CA LEU A 426 -9.62 1.49 0.54
C LEU A 426 -10.13 1.78 1.95
N ASP A 427 -11.43 2.01 2.06
CA ASP A 427 -12.09 2.19 3.34
C ASP A 427 -12.04 0.90 4.18
N ARG A 428 -12.19 1.06 5.50
CA ARG A 428 -12.28 -0.07 6.41
C ARG A 428 -13.60 -0.82 6.19
N PRO A 429 -13.57 -2.10 5.79
CA PRO A 429 -14.80 -2.85 5.54
C PRO A 429 -15.62 -3.02 6.82
N LYS A 430 -16.96 -3.02 6.69
CA LYS A 430 -17.84 -3.31 7.81
C LYS A 430 -17.62 -4.73 8.35
N GLY A 431 -17.62 -4.87 9.66
CA GLY A 431 -17.35 -6.15 10.34
C GLY A 431 -15.88 -6.59 10.33
N TYR A 432 -14.99 -5.78 9.76
CA TYR A 432 -13.55 -5.99 9.87
C TYR A 432 -13.04 -5.54 11.24
N MET A 433 -12.30 -6.42 11.91
CA MET A 433 -11.62 -6.14 13.17
C MET A 433 -10.19 -5.73 12.86
N GLY A 434 -9.85 -4.48 13.10
CA GLY A 434 -8.56 -3.86 12.78
C GLY A 434 -7.90 -3.22 14.00
N ALA A 435 -7.00 -2.28 13.75
CA ALA A 435 -6.20 -1.62 14.79
C ALA A 435 -7.05 -0.99 15.91
N ALA A 436 -8.07 -0.23 15.55
CA ALA A 436 -8.97 0.44 16.50
C ALA A 436 -9.77 -0.54 17.38
N ASP A 437 -9.76 -1.83 17.10
CA ASP A 437 -10.44 -2.84 17.93
C ASP A 437 -9.53 -3.46 19.00
N PHE A 438 -8.24 -3.13 18.98
CA PHE A 438 -7.24 -3.61 19.94
C PHE A 438 -6.55 -2.48 20.70
N HIS A 439 -6.80 -1.22 20.32
CA HIS A 439 -6.18 -0.03 20.91
C HIS A 439 -7.23 0.98 21.33
N ASP A 440 -6.93 1.75 22.36
CA ASP A 440 -7.79 2.77 22.93
C ASP A 440 -7.33 4.17 22.47
N PHE A 441 -7.35 4.45 21.16
CA PHE A 441 -6.83 5.69 20.58
C PHE A 441 -7.57 6.95 21.05
N ASP A 442 -8.87 6.87 21.25
CA ASP A 442 -9.76 8.00 21.53
C ASP A 442 -10.34 7.92 22.96
N LEU A 443 -9.73 7.14 23.86
CA LEU A 443 -10.23 6.97 25.21
C LEU A 443 -9.61 8.02 26.15
N ASP A 444 -10.43 8.96 26.61
CA ASP A 444 -10.03 10.02 27.57
C ASP A 444 -10.23 9.60 29.04
N GLU A 445 -10.79 8.41 29.30
CA GLU A 445 -11.06 7.91 30.64
C GLU A 445 -9.78 7.50 31.37
N SER A 446 -9.74 7.73 32.67
CA SER A 446 -8.66 7.27 33.54
C SER A 446 -8.61 5.74 33.62
N ASP A 447 -7.47 5.17 33.97
CA ASP A 447 -7.30 3.72 34.12
C ASP A 447 -8.33 3.08 35.05
N GLU A 448 -8.83 3.81 36.07
CA GLU A 448 -9.85 3.35 37.00
C GLU A 448 -11.26 3.28 36.40
N GLU A 449 -11.53 4.04 35.33
CA GLU A 449 -12.82 4.11 34.64
C GLU A 449 -12.91 3.16 33.44
N ARG A 450 -11.80 2.52 33.09
CA ARG A 450 -11.72 1.56 31.99
C ARG A 450 -12.44 0.26 32.33
N THR A 451 -13.29 -0.18 31.43
CA THR A 451 -14.07 -1.40 31.53
C THR A 451 -14.00 -2.20 30.23
N TYR A 452 -14.44 -3.46 30.25
CA TYR A 452 -14.55 -4.25 29.00
C TYR A 452 -15.52 -3.64 27.98
N ALA A 453 -16.41 -2.74 28.39
CA ALA A 453 -17.37 -2.08 27.51
C ALA A 453 -16.75 -0.90 26.74
N ASN A 454 -15.89 -0.09 27.38
CA ASN A 454 -15.30 1.12 26.80
C ASN A 454 -13.87 0.94 26.33
N SER A 455 -13.07 0.01 26.90
CA SER A 455 -11.68 -0.23 26.51
C SER A 455 -11.53 -1.44 25.61
N ASN A 456 -10.99 -1.23 24.43
CA ASN A 456 -10.65 -2.28 23.45
C ASN A 456 -9.42 -3.09 23.92
N GLU A 457 -8.46 -2.41 24.52
CA GLU A 457 -7.28 -3.05 25.11
C GLU A 457 -7.71 -4.05 26.18
N LEU A 458 -8.49 -3.64 27.18
CA LEU A 458 -8.97 -4.54 28.23
C LEU A 458 -9.78 -5.71 27.67
N ALA A 459 -10.62 -5.47 26.68
CA ALA A 459 -11.46 -6.51 26.09
C ALA A 459 -10.62 -7.56 25.34
N HIS A 460 -9.61 -7.17 24.59
CA HIS A 460 -8.98 -8.06 23.60
C HIS A 460 -7.50 -8.33 23.83
N VAL A 461 -6.77 -7.53 24.62
CA VAL A 461 -5.32 -7.67 24.80
C VAL A 461 -4.98 -8.28 26.18
N ARG A 462 -3.97 -9.13 26.20
CA ARG A 462 -3.42 -9.75 27.41
C ARG A 462 -1.91 -9.64 27.39
N ASP A 463 -1.35 -9.11 28.46
CA ASP A 463 0.09 -8.89 28.59
C ASP A 463 0.82 -10.21 28.74
N VAL A 464 1.91 -10.34 27.99
CA VAL A 464 2.87 -11.43 28.15
C VAL A 464 4.15 -10.85 28.72
N ILE A 465 4.39 -11.15 30.00
CA ILE A 465 5.63 -10.85 30.71
C ILE A 465 6.16 -12.20 31.19
N VAL A 466 7.34 -12.59 30.72
CA VAL A 466 7.98 -13.86 31.06
C VAL A 466 9.27 -13.59 31.81
N ALA A 467 9.45 -14.26 32.95
CA ALA A 467 10.64 -14.10 33.79
C ALA A 467 11.88 -14.67 33.09
N ASP A 468 11.72 -15.80 32.40
CA ASP A 468 12.73 -16.47 31.58
C ASP A 468 12.06 -17.30 30.47
N ASP A 469 12.86 -17.92 29.60
CA ASP A 469 12.36 -18.73 28.47
C ASP A 469 11.62 -20.02 28.90
N ASP A 470 11.77 -20.45 30.14
CA ASP A 470 11.11 -21.62 30.72
C ASP A 470 9.75 -21.30 31.36
N ASP A 471 9.41 -20.00 31.55
CA ASP A 471 8.12 -19.56 32.01
C ASP A 471 7.02 -19.82 30.97
N THR A 472 6.26 -20.87 31.18
CA THR A 472 5.18 -21.30 30.27
C THR A 472 3.79 -20.85 30.74
N GLY A 473 3.69 -20.11 31.83
CA GLY A 473 2.40 -19.66 32.42
C GLY A 473 1.52 -18.88 31.42
N PRO A 474 2.01 -17.79 30.82
CA PRO A 474 1.25 -17.01 29.83
C PRO A 474 0.82 -17.83 28.61
N LEU A 475 1.70 -18.72 28.11
CA LEU A 475 1.39 -19.57 26.97
C LEU A 475 0.31 -20.60 27.31
N ARG A 476 0.35 -21.22 28.49
CA ARG A 476 -0.70 -22.12 28.96
C ARG A 476 -2.05 -21.40 29.07
N ARG A 477 -2.07 -20.19 29.64
CA ARG A 477 -3.29 -19.37 29.74
C ARG A 477 -3.88 -19.06 28.36
N ALA A 478 -3.03 -18.77 27.35
CA ALA A 478 -3.46 -18.57 25.97
C ALA A 478 -4.05 -19.86 25.36
N MET A 479 -3.48 -21.04 25.66
CA MET A 479 -4.02 -22.33 25.22
C MET A 479 -5.32 -22.68 25.91
N ASP A 480 -5.48 -22.39 27.20
CA ASP A 480 -6.74 -22.55 27.94
C ASP A 480 -7.83 -21.65 27.34
N MET A 481 -7.53 -20.40 27.00
CA MET A 481 -8.43 -19.48 26.28
C MET A 481 -8.82 -20.02 24.90
N PHE A 482 -7.88 -20.63 24.16
CA PHE A 482 -8.15 -21.24 22.87
C PHE A 482 -9.19 -22.39 22.99
N VAL A 483 -9.09 -23.23 24.00
CA VAL A 483 -10.07 -24.29 24.24
C VAL A 483 -11.43 -23.70 24.66
N LEU A 484 -11.48 -22.71 25.53
CA LEU A 484 -12.71 -22.03 25.94
C LEU A 484 -13.43 -21.37 24.72
N THR A 485 -12.69 -20.69 23.88
CA THR A 485 -13.25 -20.05 22.69
C THR A 485 -13.71 -21.07 21.63
N ALA A 486 -13.10 -22.27 21.60
CA ALA A 486 -13.56 -23.40 20.82
C ALA A 486 -14.93 -23.90 21.31
N ALA A 487 -15.03 -24.13 22.61
CA ALA A 487 -16.27 -24.56 23.27
C ALA A 487 -17.39 -23.51 23.06
N MET A 488 -17.07 -22.22 23.17
CA MET A 488 -18.01 -21.12 22.90
C MET A 488 -18.57 -21.15 21.49
N LYS A 489 -17.74 -21.42 20.49
CA LYS A 489 -18.18 -21.57 19.09
C LYS A 489 -19.16 -22.74 18.92
N LEU A 490 -18.87 -23.87 19.55
CA LEU A 490 -19.77 -25.05 19.52
C LEU A 490 -21.10 -24.76 20.26
N TYR A 491 -21.04 -24.12 21.43
CA TYR A 491 -22.24 -23.67 22.15
C TYR A 491 -23.13 -22.77 21.27
N ARG A 492 -22.55 -21.74 20.63
CA ARG A 492 -23.27 -20.84 19.73
C ARG A 492 -23.83 -21.55 18.52
N ALA A 493 -23.06 -22.47 17.91
CA ALA A 493 -23.55 -23.23 16.75
C ALA A 493 -24.83 -23.98 17.07
N GLU A 494 -24.94 -24.56 18.25
CA GLU A 494 -26.11 -25.30 18.71
C GLU A 494 -27.25 -24.39 19.17
N VAL A 495 -26.96 -23.45 20.07
CA VAL A 495 -28.00 -22.60 20.69
C VAL A 495 -28.60 -21.61 19.71
N ASP A 496 -27.78 -21.00 18.84
CA ASP A 496 -28.24 -20.04 17.84
C ASP A 496 -28.67 -20.71 16.52
N GLY A 497 -28.59 -22.04 16.43
CA GLY A 497 -29.00 -22.82 15.24
C GLY A 497 -28.22 -22.45 14.00
N LEU A 498 -26.92 -22.14 14.15
CA LEU A 498 -26.10 -21.74 13.03
C LEU A 498 -25.77 -22.93 12.15
N GLY A 499 -25.70 -22.71 10.84
CA GLY A 499 -25.37 -23.78 9.89
C GLY A 499 -23.97 -24.39 10.10
N PRO A 500 -23.70 -25.58 9.52
CA PRO A 500 -22.48 -26.35 9.78
C PRO A 500 -21.18 -25.61 9.37
N ASP A 501 -21.27 -24.63 8.47
CA ASP A 501 -20.14 -23.85 8.00
C ASP A 501 -19.90 -22.58 8.83
N ALA A 502 -20.72 -22.26 9.84
CA ALA A 502 -20.62 -21.02 10.62
C ALA A 502 -19.28 -20.90 11.34
N PHE A 503 -18.73 -22.01 11.80
CA PHE A 503 -17.43 -22.08 12.48
C PHE A 503 -16.56 -23.21 11.87
N ARG A 504 -16.44 -23.21 10.54
CA ARG A 504 -15.64 -24.21 9.83
C ARG A 504 -14.20 -24.28 10.33
N HIS A 505 -13.65 -23.16 10.81
CA HIS A 505 -12.28 -23.08 11.31
C HIS A 505 -12.24 -22.50 12.73
N HIS A 506 -11.27 -23.01 13.50
CA HIS A 506 -10.92 -22.49 14.79
C HIS A 506 -9.42 -22.62 15.00
N THR A 507 -8.70 -21.49 15.07
CA THR A 507 -7.25 -21.50 15.09
C THR A 507 -6.68 -20.61 16.19
N MET A 508 -5.54 -21.05 16.71
CA MET A 508 -4.63 -20.26 17.55
C MET A 508 -3.31 -20.08 16.78
N LEU A 509 -2.73 -18.89 16.84
CA LEU A 509 -1.42 -18.59 16.23
C LEU A 509 -0.39 -18.33 17.33
N ILE A 510 0.74 -19.06 17.27
CA ILE A 510 1.91 -18.81 18.12
C ILE A 510 3.05 -18.27 17.25
N HIS A 511 3.55 -17.10 17.60
CA HIS A 511 4.53 -16.36 16.82
C HIS A 511 5.64 -15.80 17.73
N GLU A 512 6.68 -16.58 17.99
CA GLU A 512 7.81 -16.21 18.86
C GLU A 512 9.10 -15.92 18.08
N SER A 513 9.44 -16.72 17.08
CA SER A 513 10.75 -16.68 16.39
C SER A 513 10.66 -16.79 14.87
N ASN A 514 11.76 -16.42 14.20
CA ASN A 514 11.96 -16.63 12.75
C ASN A 514 12.69 -17.93 12.41
N TRP A 515 13.37 -18.53 13.39
CA TRP A 515 14.30 -19.64 13.17
C TRP A 515 13.57 -20.98 13.17
N VAL A 516 13.80 -21.80 12.16
CA VAL A 516 13.16 -23.12 12.01
C VAL A 516 13.50 -24.05 13.17
N GLU A 517 14.71 -23.93 13.72
CA GLU A 517 15.15 -24.73 14.87
C GLU A 517 14.37 -24.37 16.12
N SER A 518 14.19 -23.09 16.41
CA SER A 518 13.33 -22.59 17.49
C SER A 518 11.88 -23.06 17.33
N HIS A 519 11.37 -23.24 16.12
CA HIS A 519 10.01 -23.76 15.90
C HIS A 519 9.86 -25.23 16.30
N ARG A 520 10.92 -26.05 16.18
CA ARG A 520 10.90 -27.45 16.65
C ARG A 520 10.91 -27.52 18.17
N GLU A 521 11.72 -26.70 18.82
CA GLU A 521 11.77 -26.61 20.28
C GLU A 521 10.41 -26.12 20.81
N LEU A 522 9.85 -25.08 20.20
CA LEU A 522 8.51 -24.56 20.53
C LEU A 522 7.44 -25.63 20.30
N LEU A 523 7.48 -26.39 19.20
CA LEU A 523 6.55 -27.50 18.97
C LEU A 523 6.63 -28.52 20.12
N GLY A 524 7.82 -28.91 20.56
CA GLY A 524 8.01 -29.83 21.69
C GLY A 524 7.41 -29.27 22.98
N ARG A 525 7.67 -27.98 23.26
CA ARG A 525 7.13 -27.27 24.44
C ARG A 525 5.60 -27.18 24.39
N VAL A 526 5.00 -26.75 23.30
CA VAL A 526 3.54 -26.62 23.14
C VAL A 526 2.86 -28.00 23.19
N THR A 527 3.46 -29.01 22.55
CA THR A 527 2.95 -30.39 22.60
C THR A 527 2.93 -30.93 24.03
N LYS A 528 4.00 -30.72 24.77
CA LYS A 528 4.07 -31.14 26.19
C LYS A 528 3.00 -30.40 27.01
N LEU A 529 2.85 -29.10 26.84
CA LEU A 529 1.83 -28.31 27.54
C LEU A 529 0.41 -28.79 27.22
N TRP A 530 0.13 -29.10 25.95
CA TRP A 530 -1.17 -29.60 25.50
C TRP A 530 -1.56 -30.88 26.20
N TRP A 531 -0.68 -31.87 26.20
CA TRP A 531 -0.95 -33.16 26.84
C TRP A 531 -0.95 -33.12 28.38
N GLN A 532 -0.22 -32.19 28.97
CA GLN A 532 -0.21 -31.95 30.42
C GLN A 532 -1.36 -31.06 30.91
N ALA A 533 -2.11 -30.43 30.01
CA ALA A 533 -3.16 -29.48 30.38
C ALA A 533 -4.34 -30.15 31.11
N GLY A 534 -4.59 -31.46 30.88
CA GLY A 534 -5.62 -32.21 31.56
C GLY A 534 -7.03 -31.66 31.36
N TYR A 535 -7.39 -31.27 30.16
CA TYR A 535 -8.69 -30.65 29.83
C TYR A 535 -9.91 -31.51 30.14
N SER A 536 -9.74 -32.83 30.38
CA SER A 536 -10.77 -33.73 30.85
C SER A 536 -10.73 -33.95 32.36
N SER A 537 -9.78 -33.37 33.08
CA SER A 537 -9.62 -33.55 34.54
C SER A 537 -10.36 -32.45 35.32
N ALA A 538 -10.68 -32.72 36.59
CA ALA A 538 -11.27 -31.74 37.49
C ALA A 538 -10.39 -30.48 37.65
N GLU A 539 -9.05 -30.66 37.69
CA GLU A 539 -8.09 -29.57 37.77
C GLU A 539 -8.08 -28.72 36.49
N GLY A 540 -8.11 -29.35 35.30
CA GLY A 540 -8.24 -28.66 34.02
C GLY A 540 -9.54 -27.87 33.93
N HIS A 541 -10.67 -28.46 34.34
CA HIS A 541 -11.94 -27.74 34.36
C HIS A 541 -11.95 -26.58 35.36
N ALA A 542 -11.28 -26.72 36.54
CA ALA A 542 -11.15 -25.60 37.48
C ALA A 542 -10.42 -24.39 36.90
N ARG A 543 -9.30 -24.62 36.20
CA ARG A 543 -8.57 -23.55 35.49
C ARG A 543 -9.40 -22.91 34.38
N LEU A 544 -10.11 -23.72 33.60
CA LEU A 544 -10.98 -23.19 32.52
C LEU A 544 -12.14 -22.39 33.10
N ARG A 545 -12.74 -22.83 34.23
CA ARG A 545 -13.79 -22.09 34.93
C ARG A 545 -13.27 -20.72 35.41
N GLU A 546 -12.12 -20.71 36.09
CA GLU A 546 -11.50 -19.45 36.53
C GLU A 546 -11.31 -18.47 35.36
N LEU A 547 -10.76 -18.95 34.26
CA LEU A 547 -10.52 -18.11 33.06
C LEU A 547 -11.83 -17.67 32.37
N PHE A 548 -12.86 -18.53 32.38
CA PHE A 548 -14.19 -18.19 31.91
C PHE A 548 -14.79 -17.06 32.75
N ASP A 549 -14.80 -17.21 34.09
CA ASP A 549 -15.43 -16.29 35.02
C ASP A 549 -14.69 -14.93 35.08
N THR A 550 -13.36 -14.93 34.95
CA THR A 550 -12.53 -13.71 35.07
C THR A 550 -12.26 -12.98 33.77
N ASP A 551 -12.39 -13.65 32.64
CA ASP A 551 -12.02 -13.07 31.32
C ASP A 551 -13.10 -13.26 30.25
N LEU A 552 -13.44 -14.52 29.90
CA LEU A 552 -14.26 -14.76 28.71
C LEU A 552 -15.71 -14.29 28.90
N ALA A 553 -16.35 -14.65 29.98
CA ALA A 553 -17.76 -14.31 30.25
C ALA A 553 -17.96 -12.78 30.42
N PRO A 554 -17.14 -12.06 31.22
CA PRO A 554 -17.28 -10.61 31.35
C PRO A 554 -17.11 -9.84 30.03
N VAL A 555 -16.17 -10.26 29.19
CA VAL A 555 -15.98 -9.64 27.86
C VAL A 555 -17.15 -9.95 26.94
N SER A 556 -17.55 -11.23 26.85
CA SER A 556 -18.66 -11.65 25.99
C SER A 556 -19.99 -11.01 26.40
N ALA A 557 -20.22 -10.80 27.69
CA ALA A 557 -21.44 -10.18 28.21
C ALA A 557 -21.66 -8.74 27.65
N VAL A 558 -20.57 -8.01 27.35
CA VAL A 558 -20.65 -6.61 26.86
C VAL A 558 -20.26 -6.45 25.39
N ARG A 559 -19.55 -7.42 24.79
CA ARG A 559 -19.02 -7.33 23.43
C ARG A 559 -19.66 -8.30 22.43
N ALA A 560 -20.44 -9.29 22.88
CA ALA A 560 -21.12 -10.20 21.96
C ALA A 560 -22.25 -9.48 21.23
N GLU A 561 -22.23 -9.57 19.90
CA GLU A 561 -23.21 -8.93 19.02
C GLU A 561 -24.14 -10.01 18.43
N LYS A 562 -25.41 -10.03 18.83
CA LYS A 562 -26.46 -10.88 18.25
C LYS A 562 -26.16 -12.40 18.29
N VAL A 563 -25.38 -12.84 19.27
CA VAL A 563 -25.04 -14.24 19.51
C VAL A 563 -25.20 -14.59 20.98
N SER A 564 -25.50 -15.85 21.25
CA SER A 564 -25.72 -16.35 22.61
C SER A 564 -24.42 -16.37 23.43
N VAL A 565 -24.59 -16.08 24.72
CA VAL A 565 -23.51 -16.15 25.74
C VAL A 565 -23.99 -17.05 26.85
N PRO A 566 -23.26 -18.10 27.27
CA PRO A 566 -23.61 -18.96 28.37
C PRO A 566 -23.66 -18.16 29.68
N THR A 567 -24.62 -18.47 30.53
CA THR A 567 -24.83 -17.76 31.79
C THR A 567 -23.85 -18.21 32.88
N SER A 568 -23.31 -19.41 32.74
CA SER A 568 -22.33 -20.00 33.67
C SER A 568 -21.35 -20.90 32.91
N PHE A 569 -20.24 -21.22 33.55
CA PHE A 569 -19.31 -22.22 33.03
C PHE A 569 -19.99 -23.60 32.87
N ASP A 570 -20.97 -23.95 33.72
CA ASP A 570 -21.67 -25.24 33.64
C ASP A 570 -22.46 -25.39 32.32
N ASP A 571 -22.95 -24.28 31.75
CA ASP A 571 -23.60 -24.28 30.43
C ASP A 571 -22.59 -24.53 29.29
N LEU A 572 -21.34 -24.11 29.48
CA LEU A 572 -20.26 -24.26 28.50
C LEU A 572 -19.53 -25.62 28.65
N GLN A 573 -19.49 -26.18 29.86
CA GLN A 573 -18.71 -27.36 30.17
C GLN A 573 -18.98 -28.56 29.23
N PRO A 574 -20.24 -28.86 28.80
CA PRO A 574 -20.52 -29.96 27.89
C PRO A 574 -19.78 -29.86 26.54
N TYR A 575 -19.40 -28.66 26.13
CA TYR A 575 -18.75 -28.38 24.84
C TYR A 575 -17.22 -28.45 24.91
N ILE A 576 -16.62 -28.52 26.13
CA ILE A 576 -15.15 -28.59 26.28
C ILE A 576 -14.59 -29.88 25.67
N GLY A 577 -15.19 -31.03 26.00
CA GLY A 577 -14.79 -32.32 25.44
C GLY A 577 -14.81 -32.35 23.90
N PRO A 578 -15.97 -32.05 23.28
CA PRO A 578 -16.06 -31.91 21.82
C PRO A 578 -15.05 -30.92 21.20
N ALA A 579 -14.80 -29.79 21.85
CA ALA A 579 -13.81 -28.79 21.38
C ALA A 579 -12.38 -29.38 21.34
N VAL A 580 -11.97 -30.04 22.43
CA VAL A 580 -10.67 -30.72 22.52
C VAL A 580 -10.55 -31.85 21.50
N MET A 581 -11.64 -32.60 21.28
CA MET A 581 -11.67 -33.65 20.24
C MET A 581 -11.51 -33.06 18.82
N ASN A 582 -12.18 -31.96 18.50
CA ASN A 582 -12.03 -31.32 17.21
C ASN A 582 -10.60 -30.82 16.97
N ILE A 583 -9.96 -30.22 17.98
CA ILE A 583 -8.57 -29.73 17.92
C ILE A 583 -7.60 -30.91 17.77
N GLY A 584 -7.83 -32.02 18.44
CA GLY A 584 -7.00 -33.22 18.46
C GLY A 584 -7.44 -34.36 17.53
N ALA A 585 -8.41 -34.13 16.61
CA ALA A 585 -9.07 -35.18 15.82
C ALA A 585 -8.15 -36.14 15.07
N ASP A 586 -6.99 -35.69 14.62
CA ASP A 586 -5.96 -36.48 13.93
C ASP A 586 -4.72 -36.76 14.79
N GLN A 587 -4.83 -36.65 16.11
CA GLN A 587 -3.75 -36.73 17.08
C GLN A 587 -2.63 -35.68 16.87
N GLN A 588 -2.84 -34.68 16.04
CA GLN A 588 -1.94 -33.57 15.74
C GLN A 588 -2.61 -32.22 16.03
N PRO A 589 -2.76 -31.83 17.31
CA PRO A 589 -3.41 -30.58 17.67
C PRO A 589 -2.61 -29.34 17.22
N ILE A 590 -1.32 -29.54 16.88
CA ILE A 590 -0.39 -28.46 16.56
C ILE A 590 0.21 -28.70 15.19
N ILE A 591 0.23 -27.66 14.35
CA ILE A 591 0.84 -27.67 13.03
C ILE A 591 1.94 -26.60 12.96
N VAL A 592 3.12 -26.97 12.47
CA VAL A 592 4.21 -26.04 12.19
C VAL A 592 4.16 -25.65 10.71
N VAL A 593 4.10 -24.36 10.43
CA VAL A 593 4.01 -23.84 9.07
C VAL A 593 5.30 -23.10 8.71
N ASN A 594 6.30 -23.83 8.20
CA ASN A 594 7.63 -23.30 7.90
C ASN A 594 7.94 -23.19 6.40
N GLY A 595 7.30 -23.94 5.56
CA GLY A 595 7.66 -24.05 4.14
C GLY A 595 6.52 -24.37 3.19
N ASP A 596 6.81 -24.28 1.88
CA ASP A 596 5.89 -24.67 0.82
C ASP A 596 5.52 -26.15 0.96
N LYS A 597 6.45 -26.99 1.42
CA LYS A 597 6.21 -28.43 1.62
C LYS A 597 5.17 -28.72 2.72
N ASP A 598 5.16 -27.97 3.81
CA ASP A 598 4.18 -28.16 4.90
C ASP A 598 2.76 -27.78 4.46
N LEU A 599 2.67 -26.85 3.51
CA LEU A 599 1.43 -26.41 2.88
C LEU A 599 1.02 -27.31 1.71
N GLU A 600 2.00 -27.83 0.94
CA GLU A 600 1.78 -28.79 -0.15
C GLU A 600 1.23 -30.15 0.36
N THR A 601 1.53 -30.54 1.60
CA THR A 601 0.92 -31.73 2.24
C THR A 601 -0.57 -31.57 2.54
N GLY A 602 -1.13 -30.36 2.37
CA GLY A 602 -2.57 -30.06 2.55
C GLY A 602 -3.04 -30.07 3.99
N THR A 603 -2.12 -30.13 4.98
CA THR A 603 -2.47 -30.16 6.42
C THR A 603 -2.99 -28.81 6.92
N ALA A 604 -2.59 -27.70 6.27
CA ALA A 604 -3.01 -26.33 6.60
C ALA A 604 -3.79 -25.64 5.44
N ASP A 605 -4.48 -26.42 4.60
CA ASP A 605 -5.29 -25.88 3.51
C ASP A 605 -6.71 -25.59 4.00
N PHE A 606 -6.99 -24.32 4.32
CA PHE A 606 -8.30 -23.85 4.79
C PHE A 606 -9.43 -23.99 3.76
N ASP A 607 -9.10 -24.02 2.50
CA ASP A 607 -10.09 -24.19 1.42
C ASP A 607 -10.63 -25.63 1.36
N ARG A 608 -9.79 -26.61 1.68
CA ARG A 608 -10.12 -28.03 1.55
C ARG A 608 -10.66 -28.69 2.79
N ARG A 609 -10.22 -28.24 3.98
CA ARG A 609 -10.50 -28.92 5.25
C ARG A 609 -11.02 -27.95 6.31
N SER A 610 -11.82 -28.49 7.22
CA SER A 610 -12.08 -27.84 8.51
C SER A 610 -10.79 -27.92 9.35
N ILE A 611 -10.31 -26.76 9.84
CA ILE A 611 -9.06 -26.68 10.60
C ILE A 611 -9.34 -26.13 11.99
N TRP A 612 -9.17 -26.99 13.01
CA TRP A 612 -9.23 -26.65 14.43
C TRP A 612 -7.85 -26.97 15.01
N LYS A 613 -6.90 -26.01 14.97
CA LYS A 613 -5.49 -26.28 15.26
C LYS A 613 -4.78 -25.10 15.89
N ILE A 614 -3.70 -25.42 16.65
CA ILE A 614 -2.68 -24.46 17.04
C ILE A 614 -1.63 -24.40 15.92
N LEU A 615 -1.38 -23.22 15.38
CA LEU A 615 -0.42 -22.96 14.33
C LEU A 615 0.83 -22.32 14.92
N ILE A 616 1.99 -22.93 14.66
CA ILE A 616 3.30 -22.35 14.97
C ILE A 616 3.94 -21.95 13.67
N GLY A 617 4.39 -20.70 13.55
CA GLY A 617 5.01 -20.29 12.31
C GLY A 617 5.89 -19.06 12.37
N GLY A 618 6.76 -19.00 11.37
CA GLY A 618 7.73 -17.94 11.14
C GLY A 618 7.30 -16.94 10.08
N GLN A 619 8.29 -16.53 9.27
CA GLN A 619 8.15 -15.48 8.26
C GLN A 619 7.09 -15.77 7.18
N LYS A 620 6.80 -17.02 6.87
CA LYS A 620 5.81 -17.40 5.85
C LYS A 620 4.37 -17.17 6.29
N LEU A 621 4.05 -17.34 7.58
CA LEU A 621 2.75 -16.95 8.14
C LEU A 621 2.56 -15.43 8.23
N SER A 622 3.64 -14.66 8.16
CA SER A 622 3.55 -13.19 8.22
C SER A 622 3.13 -12.53 6.91
N ARG A 623 3.19 -13.23 5.75
CA ARG A 623 2.87 -12.66 4.43
C ARG A 623 1.95 -13.55 3.61
N GLY A 624 0.86 -12.97 3.11
CA GLY A 624 0.00 -13.55 2.09
C GLY A 624 -0.86 -14.74 2.50
N TYR A 625 -0.56 -15.43 3.62
CA TYR A 625 -1.32 -16.57 4.08
C TYR A 625 -2.45 -16.13 5.02
N THR A 626 -3.69 -16.39 4.63
CA THR A 626 -4.85 -16.06 5.46
C THR A 626 -5.07 -17.16 6.51
N VAL A 627 -5.12 -16.77 7.79
CA VAL A 627 -5.43 -17.66 8.90
C VAL A 627 -6.93 -17.50 9.23
N GLU A 628 -7.73 -18.44 8.79
CA GLU A 628 -9.17 -18.42 9.05
C GLU A 628 -9.52 -18.96 10.44
N GLY A 629 -10.59 -18.44 11.01
CA GLY A 629 -11.10 -18.88 12.31
C GLY A 629 -10.25 -18.48 13.51
N LEU A 630 -9.27 -17.57 13.36
CA LEU A 630 -8.33 -17.16 14.40
C LEU A 630 -9.06 -16.49 15.57
N THR A 631 -8.88 -17.05 16.77
CA THR A 631 -9.41 -16.50 18.03
C THR A 631 -8.31 -16.07 18.98
N VAL A 632 -7.25 -16.84 19.10
CA VAL A 632 -6.16 -16.54 20.03
C VAL A 632 -4.85 -16.38 19.28
N THR A 633 -4.16 -15.28 19.54
CA THR A 633 -2.80 -15.06 19.06
C THR A 633 -1.86 -14.90 20.23
N TYR A 634 -0.77 -15.66 20.26
CA TYR A 634 0.35 -15.50 21.19
C TYR A 634 1.54 -14.93 20.45
N PHE A 635 1.86 -13.66 20.72
CA PHE A 635 2.79 -12.88 19.91
C PHE A 635 3.94 -12.31 20.74
N ARG A 636 5.16 -12.81 20.49
CA ARG A 636 6.41 -12.35 21.11
C ARG A 636 7.49 -12.01 20.07
N ARG A 637 7.14 -12.11 18.81
CA ARG A 637 8.10 -11.93 17.73
C ARG A 637 8.44 -10.46 17.50
N ARG A 638 9.71 -10.15 17.50
CA ARG A 638 10.26 -8.84 17.16
C ARG A 638 10.31 -8.63 15.65
N ALA A 639 10.00 -7.42 15.19
CA ALA A 639 10.11 -7.00 13.81
C ALA A 639 11.26 -6.01 13.61
N ALA A 640 11.85 -6.01 12.41
CA ALA A 640 12.93 -5.11 12.06
C ALA A 640 12.43 -3.72 11.59
N ASN A 641 11.17 -3.62 11.16
CA ASN A 641 10.57 -2.39 10.62
C ASN A 641 9.04 -2.44 10.70
N VAL A 642 8.39 -1.28 10.48
CA VAL A 642 6.92 -1.10 10.51
C VAL A 642 6.21 -2.03 9.54
N SER A 643 6.63 -2.09 8.26
CA SER A 643 6.00 -2.97 7.27
C SER A 643 5.99 -4.44 7.70
N ALA A 644 7.08 -4.92 8.30
CA ALA A 644 7.15 -6.29 8.79
C ALA A 644 6.23 -6.51 9.99
N LEU A 645 6.17 -5.57 10.93
CA LEU A 645 5.32 -5.66 12.11
C LEU A 645 3.83 -5.67 11.73
N MET A 646 3.40 -4.74 10.84
CA MET A 646 2.02 -4.70 10.32
C MET A 646 1.60 -6.02 9.67
N GLN A 647 2.44 -6.59 8.81
CA GLN A 647 2.14 -7.83 8.12
C GLN A 647 2.04 -9.04 9.05
N MET A 648 2.59 -8.96 10.26
CA MET A 648 2.43 -9.98 11.31
C MET A 648 1.09 -9.89 12.03
N GLY A 649 0.34 -8.79 11.91
CA GLY A 649 -0.96 -8.56 12.53
C GLY A 649 -2.06 -9.47 11.97
N ARG A 650 -1.91 -10.80 12.14
CA ARG A 650 -2.86 -11.79 11.64
C ARG A 650 -4.16 -11.87 12.44
N TRP A 651 -4.18 -11.26 13.62
CA TRP A 651 -5.41 -11.11 14.43
C TRP A 651 -6.40 -10.10 13.84
N PHE A 652 -5.99 -9.26 12.90
CA PHE A 652 -6.91 -8.46 12.10
C PHE A 652 -7.72 -9.33 11.14
N GLY A 653 -8.92 -8.90 10.76
CA GLY A 653 -9.76 -9.59 9.78
C GLY A 653 -11.22 -9.71 10.18
N PHE A 654 -12.00 -10.42 9.38
CA PHE A 654 -13.44 -10.62 9.65
C PHE A 654 -13.67 -11.69 10.71
N ARG A 655 -14.55 -11.40 11.69
CA ARG A 655 -14.81 -12.26 12.88
C ARG A 655 -16.31 -12.42 13.12
N LYS A 656 -17.04 -12.83 12.07
CA LYS A 656 -18.50 -13.00 12.14
C LYS A 656 -18.88 -14.00 13.22
N ASN A 657 -19.75 -13.59 14.14
CA ASN A 657 -20.30 -14.37 15.27
C ASN A 657 -19.29 -14.76 16.37
N TYR A 658 -18.01 -14.25 16.33
CA TYR A 658 -17.01 -14.58 17.35
C TYR A 658 -16.00 -13.45 17.62
N ARG A 659 -16.36 -12.19 17.35
CA ARG A 659 -15.49 -11.03 17.54
C ARG A 659 -15.10 -10.86 19.01
N ASP A 660 -16.03 -11.05 19.92
CA ASP A 660 -15.82 -11.00 21.38
C ASP A 660 -14.89 -12.10 21.92
N LEU A 661 -14.66 -13.17 21.16
CA LEU A 661 -13.78 -14.28 21.54
C LEU A 661 -12.32 -14.04 21.20
N VAL A 662 -11.99 -12.99 20.44
CA VAL A 662 -10.61 -12.73 20.00
C VAL A 662 -9.76 -12.24 21.16
N ARG A 663 -8.57 -12.85 21.35
CA ARG A 663 -7.57 -12.45 22.34
C ARG A 663 -6.18 -12.38 21.72
N LEU A 664 -5.49 -11.27 22.00
CA LEU A 664 -4.10 -11.03 21.63
C LEU A 664 -3.24 -11.07 22.89
N TYR A 665 -2.48 -12.15 23.07
CA TYR A 665 -1.44 -12.26 24.07
C TYR A 665 -0.15 -11.68 23.48
N ILE A 666 0.33 -10.54 23.97
CA ILE A 666 1.43 -9.78 23.35
C ILE A 666 2.54 -9.45 24.35
N GLY A 667 3.79 -9.62 23.91
CA GLY A 667 4.98 -9.34 24.73
C GLY A 667 5.14 -7.86 25.05
N ARG A 668 5.31 -7.54 26.35
CA ARG A 668 5.55 -6.16 26.83
C ARG A 668 7.02 -5.84 27.05
N GLU A 669 7.85 -6.84 27.34
CA GLU A 669 9.26 -6.68 27.72
C GLU A 669 10.17 -7.58 26.89
N GLU A 670 10.12 -7.42 25.56
CA GLU A 670 10.92 -8.24 24.65
C GLU A 670 12.32 -7.66 24.41
N LYS A 671 13.37 -8.42 24.75
CA LYS A 671 14.76 -7.97 24.60
C LYS A 671 15.15 -7.83 23.14
N LEU A 672 15.67 -6.69 22.72
CA LEU A 672 16.26 -6.51 21.40
C LEU A 672 17.54 -7.33 21.24
N SER A 673 17.91 -7.66 19.99
CA SER A 673 19.08 -8.49 19.67
C SER A 673 20.41 -7.95 20.23
N THR A 674 20.48 -6.69 20.59
CA THR A 674 21.63 -6.06 21.27
C THR A 674 21.67 -6.31 22.77
N GLY A 675 20.64 -6.92 23.36
CA GLY A 675 20.54 -7.31 24.76
C GLY A 675 20.42 -6.17 25.80
N LYS A 676 20.47 -4.90 25.36
CA LYS A 676 20.47 -3.71 26.23
C LYS A 676 19.18 -2.92 26.24
N GLN A 677 18.29 -3.17 25.31
CA GLN A 677 17.02 -2.46 25.18
C GLN A 677 15.88 -3.47 25.11
N GLU A 678 14.81 -3.17 25.80
CA GLU A 678 13.55 -3.89 25.75
C GLU A 678 12.55 -3.12 24.88
N ILE A 679 11.66 -3.84 24.24
CA ILE A 679 10.59 -3.28 23.41
C ILE A 679 9.25 -3.80 23.91
N ASP A 680 8.33 -2.89 24.16
CA ASP A 680 6.92 -3.19 24.30
C ASP A 680 6.30 -3.35 22.91
N LEU A 681 5.95 -4.59 22.54
CA LEU A 681 5.39 -4.87 21.22
C LEU A 681 3.98 -4.30 21.04
N TYR A 682 3.21 -4.17 22.12
CA TYR A 682 1.90 -3.54 22.04
C TYR A 682 2.00 -2.05 21.70
N ARG A 683 2.91 -1.32 22.40
CA ARG A 683 3.19 0.09 22.08
C ARG A 683 3.78 0.27 20.69
N ALA A 684 4.60 -0.67 20.25
CA ALA A 684 5.11 -0.66 18.89
C ALA A 684 3.99 -0.83 17.85
N PHE A 685 3.01 -1.72 18.11
CA PHE A 685 1.83 -1.88 17.25
C PHE A 685 0.92 -0.66 17.29
N GLU A 686 0.67 -0.08 18.45
CA GLU A 686 -0.09 1.17 18.60
C GLU A 686 0.49 2.27 17.69
N ALA A 687 1.79 2.52 17.80
CA ALA A 687 2.49 3.52 16.99
C ALA A 687 2.42 3.21 15.48
N VAL A 688 2.55 1.95 15.10
CA VAL A 688 2.44 1.51 13.69
C VAL A 688 1.01 1.73 13.16
N CYS A 689 -0.01 1.52 13.98
CA CYS A 689 -1.39 1.80 13.60
C CYS A 689 -1.65 3.31 13.44
N LEU A 690 -1.07 4.14 14.31
CA LEU A 690 -1.10 5.60 14.15
C LEU A 690 -0.37 6.05 12.87
N ASP A 691 0.75 5.41 12.53
CA ASP A 691 1.46 5.66 11.26
C ASP A 691 0.57 5.30 10.06
N GLU A 692 -0.16 4.18 10.12
CA GLU A 692 -1.08 3.76 9.07
C GLU A 692 -2.23 4.76 8.90
N GLU A 693 -2.89 5.17 9.99
CA GLU A 693 -4.00 6.13 9.94
C GLU A 693 -3.51 7.51 9.43
N ALA A 694 -2.39 8.02 9.94
CA ALA A 694 -1.81 9.28 9.45
C ALA A 694 -1.47 9.21 7.96
N PHE A 695 -0.98 8.05 7.47
CA PHE A 695 -0.70 7.87 6.06
C PHE A 695 -1.97 7.76 5.22
N ARG A 696 -3.03 7.12 5.72
CA ARG A 696 -4.33 7.05 5.03
C ARG A 696 -4.98 8.43 4.91
N ASP A 697 -4.86 9.25 5.94
CA ASP A 697 -5.31 10.65 5.88
C ASP A 697 -4.53 11.45 4.84
N GLU A 698 -3.23 11.28 4.76
CA GLU A 698 -2.38 11.86 3.71
C GLU A 698 -2.83 11.44 2.31
N LEU A 699 -3.26 10.19 2.13
CA LEU A 699 -3.71 9.66 0.84
C LEU A 699 -5.07 10.20 0.37
N LYS A 700 -5.89 10.76 1.25
CA LYS A 700 -7.24 11.28 0.88
C LYS A 700 -7.17 12.37 -0.18
N GLN A 701 -6.10 13.17 -0.22
CA GLN A 701 -5.89 14.20 -1.22
C GLN A 701 -5.88 13.66 -2.67
N TYR A 702 -5.40 12.42 -2.88
CA TYR A 702 -5.33 11.80 -4.22
C TYR A 702 -6.64 11.19 -4.68
N SER A 703 -7.66 11.10 -3.81
CA SER A 703 -8.98 10.56 -4.15
C SER A 703 -9.88 11.58 -4.82
N VAL A 704 -9.56 12.88 -4.72
CA VAL A 704 -10.40 13.97 -5.22
C VAL A 704 -10.33 14.03 -6.74
N MET A 705 -11.50 13.89 -7.38
CA MET A 705 -11.68 14.00 -8.83
C MET A 705 -12.49 15.25 -9.15
N VAL A 706 -12.07 16.02 -10.15
CA VAL A 706 -12.79 17.18 -10.67
C VAL A 706 -12.94 16.98 -12.19
N ASP A 707 -14.16 16.96 -12.66
CA ASP A 707 -14.49 16.70 -14.08
C ASP A 707 -13.86 15.40 -14.64
N GLY A 708 -13.78 14.37 -13.80
CA GLY A 708 -13.15 13.08 -14.15
C GLY A 708 -11.62 13.09 -14.17
N MET A 709 -10.99 14.19 -13.76
CA MET A 709 -9.53 14.31 -13.63
C MET A 709 -9.10 14.31 -12.17
N PRO A 710 -7.99 13.61 -11.81
CA PRO A 710 -7.43 13.71 -10.46
C PRO A 710 -6.94 15.16 -10.22
N GLN A 711 -7.33 15.74 -9.08
CA GLN A 711 -6.92 17.11 -8.72
C GLN A 711 -5.41 17.17 -8.44
N ILE A 712 -4.88 16.17 -7.75
CA ILE A 712 -3.46 16.02 -7.43
C ILE A 712 -3.05 14.57 -7.75
N THR A 713 -1.88 14.40 -8.33
CA THR A 713 -1.29 13.08 -8.56
C THR A 713 -0.04 12.88 -7.69
N PRO A 714 0.30 11.62 -7.33
CA PRO A 714 1.52 11.34 -6.58
C PRO A 714 2.82 11.75 -7.28
N ALA A 715 2.79 11.88 -8.61
CA ALA A 715 3.94 12.41 -9.38
C ALA A 715 4.13 13.92 -9.18
N GLN A 716 3.06 14.66 -8.93
CA GLN A 716 3.11 16.10 -8.64
C GLN A 716 3.53 16.35 -7.21
N VAL A 717 2.91 15.66 -6.26
CA VAL A 717 3.16 15.76 -4.82
C VAL A 717 3.24 14.34 -4.25
N PRO A 718 4.44 13.78 -4.01
CA PRO A 718 4.58 12.48 -3.35
C PRO A 718 4.08 12.51 -1.90
N PRO A 719 3.42 11.42 -1.41
CA PRO A 719 2.89 11.40 -0.06
C PRO A 719 3.98 11.42 1.02
N LEU A 720 3.67 12.04 2.14
CA LEU A 720 4.51 12.06 3.32
C LEU A 720 4.27 10.80 4.17
N VAL A 721 5.33 10.23 4.70
CA VAL A 721 5.29 9.03 5.56
C VAL A 721 5.65 9.41 7.00
N SER A 722 4.73 9.21 7.93
CA SER A 722 4.93 9.43 9.36
C SER A 722 5.57 8.21 10.04
N GLN A 723 6.27 8.45 11.15
CA GLN A 723 6.84 7.42 12.02
C GLN A 723 6.70 7.86 13.49
N HIS A 724 5.81 7.22 14.23
CA HIS A 724 5.56 7.50 15.65
C HIS A 724 6.47 6.71 16.61
N PHE A 725 7.03 5.59 16.15
CA PHE A 725 7.94 4.79 16.96
C PHE A 725 9.38 4.84 16.40
N PRO A 726 10.29 5.62 17.00
CA PRO A 726 11.62 5.89 16.43
C PRO A 726 12.52 4.68 16.21
N LEU A 727 12.29 3.59 16.96
CA LEU A 727 13.07 2.34 16.85
C LEU A 727 12.72 1.52 15.62
N LEU A 728 11.54 1.71 15.01
CA LEU A 728 11.10 0.97 13.83
C LEU A 728 11.01 1.91 12.62
N LYS A 729 11.84 1.70 11.63
CA LYS A 729 11.75 2.43 10.35
C LYS A 729 10.52 1.98 9.55
N PRO A 730 9.94 2.85 8.70
CA PRO A 730 8.76 2.50 7.88
C PRO A 730 8.93 1.22 7.07
N THR A 731 10.09 1.02 6.45
CA THR A 731 10.44 -0.21 5.74
C THR A 731 11.94 -0.48 5.85
N THR A 732 12.47 -1.45 5.11
CA THR A 732 13.90 -1.78 5.15
C THR A 732 14.77 -0.65 4.58
N PRO A 733 15.99 -0.43 5.11
CA PRO A 733 16.86 0.68 4.68
C PRO A 733 17.15 0.72 3.17
N ASN A 734 17.23 -0.42 2.53
CA ASN A 734 17.44 -0.51 1.08
C ASN A 734 16.21 -0.13 0.26
N LYS A 735 14.99 -0.20 0.82
CA LYS A 735 13.76 0.33 0.21
C LYS A 735 13.53 1.81 0.52
N MET A 736 14.28 2.37 1.46
CA MET A 736 14.24 3.79 1.85
C MET A 736 15.38 4.60 1.22
N TYR A 737 16.04 4.10 0.18
CA TYR A 737 17.21 4.77 -0.40
C TYR A 737 16.89 6.19 -0.91
N ASN A 738 15.64 6.44 -1.28
CA ASN A 738 15.14 7.70 -1.79
C ASN A 738 14.30 8.50 -0.78
N ALA A 739 14.20 8.02 0.48
CA ALA A 739 13.50 8.71 1.54
C ALA A 739 14.37 9.79 2.17
N ARG A 740 13.84 11.01 2.32
CA ARG A 740 14.45 12.12 3.03
C ARG A 740 13.63 12.48 4.27
N LEU A 741 14.34 12.69 5.38
CA LEU A 741 13.73 13.18 6.62
C LEU A 741 13.36 14.66 6.45
N VAL A 742 12.09 15.03 6.67
CA VAL A 742 11.60 16.39 6.49
C VAL A 742 11.09 17.04 7.77
N GLU A 743 10.67 16.26 8.76
CA GLU A 743 10.22 16.78 10.06
C GLU A 743 10.55 15.81 11.18
N VAL A 744 10.94 16.35 12.35
CA VAL A 744 11.14 15.57 13.59
C VAL A 744 10.48 16.34 14.72
N GLN A 745 9.33 15.84 15.21
CA GLN A 745 8.73 16.32 16.47
C GLN A 745 9.36 15.58 17.65
N SER A 746 10.05 16.30 18.49
CA SER A 746 10.82 15.75 19.62
C SER A 746 10.48 16.41 20.96
N PRO A 747 9.19 16.53 21.36
CA PRO A 747 8.83 17.14 22.63
C PRO A 747 9.43 16.35 23.80
N GLY A 748 9.99 17.07 24.78
CA GLY A 748 10.63 16.50 25.95
C GLY A 748 11.86 15.61 25.66
N ARG A 749 12.39 15.61 24.44
CA ARG A 749 13.57 14.83 24.05
C ARG A 749 14.77 15.74 23.83
N TRP A 750 15.95 15.26 24.27
CA TRP A 750 17.21 15.91 23.96
C TRP A 750 17.58 15.75 22.49
N GLU A 751 17.76 16.87 21.81
CA GLU A 751 18.26 16.92 20.45
C GLU A 751 19.58 17.68 20.40
N GLU A 752 20.54 17.14 19.65
CA GLU A 752 21.91 17.64 19.59
C GLU A 752 22.42 17.63 18.14
N PRO A 753 22.38 18.77 17.44
CA PRO A 753 22.97 18.88 16.11
C PRO A 753 24.49 18.66 16.17
N THR A 754 25.04 17.95 15.18
CA THR A 754 26.48 17.64 15.15
C THR A 754 27.20 18.10 13.89
N ALA A 755 26.48 18.57 12.87
CA ALA A 755 27.00 18.93 11.56
C ALA A 755 27.32 20.43 11.45
N TYR A 756 28.24 20.93 12.24
CA TYR A 756 28.63 22.34 12.25
C TYR A 756 29.59 22.71 11.10
N PRO A 757 29.59 23.98 10.63
CA PRO A 757 30.49 24.43 9.59
C PRO A 757 31.98 24.18 9.90
N THR A 758 32.76 23.99 8.83
CA THR A 758 34.25 23.95 8.91
C THR A 758 34.87 25.25 8.44
N SER A 759 34.13 26.06 7.67
CA SER A 759 34.60 27.37 7.17
C SER A 759 34.71 28.39 8.30
N PRO A 760 35.88 29.06 8.45
CA PRO A 760 36.02 30.14 9.45
C PRO A 760 35.05 31.32 9.24
N VAL A 761 34.57 31.54 8.04
CA VAL A 761 33.56 32.56 7.71
C VAL A 761 32.21 32.22 8.33
N ASP A 762 31.76 30.97 8.12
CA ASP A 762 30.49 30.50 8.67
C ASP A 762 30.52 30.31 10.17
N LEU A 763 31.65 29.85 10.73
CA LEU A 763 31.86 29.81 12.20
C LEU A 763 31.79 31.19 12.81
N ARG A 764 32.41 32.21 12.19
CA ARG A 764 32.32 33.61 12.63
C ARG A 764 30.90 34.12 12.57
N HIS A 765 30.14 33.78 11.52
CA HIS A 765 28.75 34.14 11.39
C HIS A 765 27.94 33.56 12.55
N ASN A 766 28.03 32.25 12.79
CA ASN A 766 27.30 31.60 13.88
C ASN A 766 27.69 32.12 15.26
N THR A 767 28.98 32.29 15.50
CA THR A 767 29.46 32.85 16.79
C THR A 767 28.87 34.23 17.04
N ARG A 768 28.84 35.11 16.03
CA ARG A 768 28.27 36.45 16.17
C ARG A 768 26.77 36.48 16.43
N LEU A 769 26.02 35.50 15.93
CA LEU A 769 24.60 35.34 16.24
C LEU A 769 24.36 34.95 17.71
N TRP A 770 25.24 34.13 18.28
CA TRP A 770 25.13 33.72 19.68
C TRP A 770 25.70 34.72 20.69
N LEU A 771 26.57 35.66 20.30
CA LEU A 771 27.21 36.61 21.22
C LEU A 771 26.21 37.48 21.99
N PRO A 772 25.20 38.12 21.42
CA PRO A 772 24.22 38.93 22.15
C PRO A 772 23.50 38.12 23.24
N GLU A 773 23.17 36.85 22.93
CA GLU A 773 22.50 35.94 23.86
C GLU A 773 23.41 35.59 25.05
N LEU A 774 24.68 35.29 24.78
CA LEU A 774 25.68 35.05 25.83
C LEU A 774 25.91 36.27 26.70
N GLU A 775 25.94 37.46 26.13
CA GLU A 775 26.13 38.73 26.87
C GLU A 775 24.91 39.07 27.74
N SER A 776 23.72 38.64 27.34
CA SER A 776 22.47 38.86 28.09
C SER A 776 22.30 37.94 29.31
N LEU A 777 23.10 36.87 29.43
CA LEU A 777 23.02 35.93 30.55
C LEU A 777 23.33 36.58 31.89
N ALA A 778 22.75 36.10 33.00
CA ALA A 778 23.06 36.56 34.35
C ALA A 778 24.56 36.57 34.62
N ALA A 779 25.03 37.57 35.39
CA ALA A 779 26.46 37.72 35.61
C ALA A 779 27.04 36.62 36.52
N GLU A 780 26.27 36.20 37.52
CA GLU A 780 26.67 35.17 38.48
C GLU A 780 26.14 33.77 38.02
N PRO A 781 26.97 32.74 38.03
CA PRO A 781 26.55 31.39 37.71
C PRO A 781 25.70 30.79 38.83
N ILE A 782 24.63 30.09 38.42
CA ILE A 782 23.76 29.32 39.31
C ILE A 782 24.32 27.90 39.43
N GLN A 783 24.30 27.34 40.65
CA GLN A 783 24.67 25.94 40.89
C GLN A 783 23.46 25.05 40.72
N PHE A 784 23.51 24.11 39.78
CA PHE A 784 22.47 23.12 39.52
C PHE A 784 22.87 21.75 40.06
N THR A 785 22.02 21.15 40.92
CA THR A 785 22.25 19.83 41.49
C THR A 785 21.56 18.76 40.64
N TYR A 786 22.35 17.95 39.95
CA TYR A 786 21.82 16.89 39.06
C TYR A 786 21.74 15.50 39.74
N ASP A 787 22.41 15.29 40.88
CA ASP A 787 22.31 14.12 41.75
C ASP A 787 22.31 14.56 43.22
N THR A 788 21.12 14.70 43.79
CA THR A 788 20.93 15.15 45.18
C THR A 788 21.45 14.16 46.22
N LYS A 789 21.38 12.85 45.90
CA LYS A 789 21.87 11.78 46.78
C LYS A 789 23.38 11.81 46.96
N LYS A 790 24.11 12.21 45.91
CA LYS A 790 25.57 12.34 45.91
C LYS A 790 26.07 13.78 46.08
N GLY A 791 25.16 14.76 46.13
CA GLY A 791 25.51 16.19 46.22
C GLY A 791 26.27 16.71 44.99
N LEU A 792 26.06 16.12 43.82
CA LEU A 792 26.78 16.48 42.60
C LEU A 792 26.06 17.62 41.86
N SER A 793 26.83 18.69 41.61
CA SER A 793 26.32 19.92 40.99
C SER A 793 27.30 20.44 39.92
N PHE A 794 26.81 21.38 39.12
CA PHE A 794 27.66 22.16 38.19
C PHE A 794 27.17 23.63 38.12
N PRO A 795 28.06 24.59 37.88
CA PRO A 795 27.67 25.98 37.67
C PRO A 795 27.30 26.25 36.22
N ALA A 796 26.28 27.09 36.00
CA ALA A 796 25.92 27.59 34.67
C ALA A 796 25.44 29.04 34.72
N LEU A 797 25.73 29.82 33.67
CA LEU A 797 25.11 31.11 33.44
C LEU A 797 23.72 30.86 32.83
N VAL A 798 22.73 31.65 33.21
CA VAL A 798 21.33 31.43 32.84
C VAL A 798 20.72 32.70 32.29
N GLY A 799 19.93 32.57 31.25
CA GLY A 799 19.08 33.62 30.67
C GLY A 799 17.82 33.03 30.08
N THR A 800 16.88 33.87 29.68
CA THR A 800 15.65 33.49 28.99
C THR A 800 15.55 34.23 27.66
N VAL A 801 15.15 33.54 26.63
CA VAL A 801 15.00 34.02 25.26
C VAL A 801 13.59 33.68 24.76
N SER A 802 12.89 34.62 24.14
CA SER A 802 11.54 34.36 23.62
C SER A 802 11.56 33.28 22.55
N ALA A 803 10.46 32.50 22.41
CA ALA A 803 10.36 31.43 21.42
C ALA A 803 10.59 31.94 19.99
N THR A 804 10.01 33.06 19.60
CA THR A 804 10.19 33.67 18.30
C THR A 804 11.65 34.02 18.02
N HIS A 805 12.31 34.72 18.94
CA HIS A 805 13.68 35.15 18.77
C HIS A 805 14.65 33.96 18.69
N MET A 806 14.44 32.91 19.50
CA MET A 806 15.25 31.68 19.42
C MET A 806 15.03 30.96 18.09
N CYS A 807 13.81 30.92 17.58
CA CYS A 807 13.50 30.32 16.28
C CYS A 807 14.21 31.08 15.15
N ASP A 808 14.14 32.41 15.13
CA ASP A 808 14.83 33.27 14.16
C ASP A 808 16.35 33.08 14.21
N LEU A 809 16.93 32.97 15.43
CA LEU A 809 18.34 32.69 15.61
C LEU A 809 18.73 31.33 15.01
N PHE A 810 17.98 30.27 15.29
CA PHE A 810 18.24 28.95 14.73
C PHE A 810 18.15 28.92 13.19
N GLU A 811 17.22 29.67 12.60
CA GLU A 811 17.09 29.82 11.16
C GLU A 811 18.28 30.52 10.51
N ALA A 812 18.85 31.49 11.20
CA ALA A 812 20.00 32.28 10.71
C ALA A 812 21.32 31.49 10.75
N LEU A 813 21.41 30.38 11.51
CA LEU A 813 22.62 29.58 11.64
C LEU A 813 23.03 28.94 10.31
N LYS A 814 24.33 28.83 10.07
CA LYS A 814 24.93 28.10 8.96
C LYS A 814 25.30 26.68 9.37
N TRP A 815 25.08 25.74 8.49
CA TRP A 815 25.29 24.30 8.72
C TRP A 815 26.12 23.70 7.60
N SER A 816 27.01 22.74 7.92
CA SER A 816 27.70 21.93 6.91
C SER A 816 26.78 20.92 6.21
N ALA A 817 25.73 20.50 6.86
CA ALA A 817 24.69 19.62 6.31
C ALA A 817 23.31 20.15 6.75
N PRO A 818 22.76 21.17 6.05
CA PRO A 818 21.47 21.78 6.40
C PRO A 818 20.34 20.78 6.52
N SER A 819 20.32 19.75 5.65
CA SER A 819 19.31 18.68 5.65
C SER A 819 19.24 17.87 6.94
N GLN A 820 20.23 17.92 7.81
CA GLN A 820 20.19 17.25 9.12
C GLN A 820 19.45 18.08 10.17
N PHE A 821 19.45 19.41 10.07
CA PHE A 821 18.81 20.30 11.04
C PHE A 821 17.45 20.82 10.57
N GLU A 822 17.23 20.93 9.26
CA GLU A 822 15.97 21.41 8.69
C GLU A 822 14.70 20.65 9.20
N PRO A 823 14.74 19.33 9.42
CA PRO A 823 13.59 18.62 9.99
C PRO A 823 13.22 19.10 11.42
N HIS A 824 14.23 19.46 12.23
CA HIS A 824 14.02 20.04 13.55
C HIS A 824 13.51 21.47 13.44
N MET A 825 14.01 22.25 12.46
CA MET A 825 13.53 23.62 12.22
C MET A 825 12.06 23.65 11.80
N THR A 826 11.64 22.72 10.97
CA THR A 826 10.22 22.58 10.58
C THR A 826 9.33 22.41 11.81
N TYR A 827 9.74 21.53 12.73
CA TYR A 827 9.05 21.35 14.01
C TYR A 827 9.08 22.60 14.88
N LEU A 828 10.25 23.22 15.07
CA LEU A 828 10.42 24.40 15.93
C LEU A 828 9.60 25.60 15.42
N ARG A 829 9.53 25.83 14.10
CA ARG A 829 8.63 26.80 13.49
C ARG A 829 7.17 26.48 13.81
N GLY A 830 6.79 25.22 13.64
CA GLY A 830 5.43 24.73 13.87
C GLY A 830 4.95 25.00 15.30
N VAL A 831 5.75 24.67 16.31
CA VAL A 831 5.40 24.88 17.74
C VAL A 831 5.47 26.36 18.12
N THR A 832 6.39 27.14 17.55
CA THR A 832 6.50 28.59 17.80
C THR A 832 5.29 29.31 17.21
N THR A 833 4.92 29.06 15.95
CA THR A 833 3.77 29.69 15.28
C THR A 833 2.44 29.40 15.99
N ARG A 834 2.30 28.19 16.56
CA ARG A 834 1.11 27.78 17.34
C ARG A 834 1.16 28.21 18.79
N ALA A 835 2.19 28.95 19.18
CA ALA A 835 2.42 29.40 20.55
C ALA A 835 2.40 28.26 21.59
N LEU A 836 2.98 27.10 21.25
CA LEU A 836 3.14 25.96 22.14
C LEU A 836 4.41 26.07 23.01
N ILE A 837 5.29 27.00 22.67
CA ILE A 837 6.46 27.39 23.45
C ILE A 837 6.40 28.91 23.69
N ASP A 838 6.57 29.34 24.92
CA ASP A 838 6.58 30.78 25.29
C ASP A 838 8.02 31.33 25.23
N ASP A 839 8.96 30.61 25.83
CA ASP A 839 10.36 31.00 25.92
C ASP A 839 11.30 29.79 26.03
N TRP A 840 12.59 30.09 25.94
CA TRP A 840 13.67 29.14 26.11
C TRP A 840 14.60 29.61 27.26
N VAL A 841 14.95 28.71 28.16
CA VAL A 841 16.06 28.90 29.05
C VAL A 841 17.35 28.59 28.31
N LEU A 842 18.26 29.56 28.27
CA LEU A 842 19.62 29.38 27.75
C LEU A 842 20.54 29.09 28.90
N LEU A 843 21.18 27.92 28.89
CA LEU A 843 22.18 27.50 29.86
C LEU A 843 23.57 27.50 29.22
N ALA A 844 24.52 28.25 29.81
CA ALA A 844 25.94 28.18 29.45
C ALA A 844 26.73 27.59 30.62
N PRO A 845 27.01 26.25 30.60
CA PRO A 845 27.75 25.58 31.67
C PRO A 845 29.14 26.20 31.87
N GLN A 846 29.62 26.25 33.14
CA GLN A 846 30.90 26.80 33.50
C GLN A 846 31.86 25.75 34.05
N HIS A 847 33.14 25.89 33.76
CA HIS A 847 34.22 25.10 34.36
C HIS A 847 34.79 25.77 35.60
N ALA A 848 35.21 24.95 36.56
CA ALA A 848 36.01 25.43 37.68
C ALA A 848 37.47 25.77 37.29
N LYS A 849 37.94 25.34 36.11
CA LYS A 849 39.32 25.51 35.65
C LYS A 849 39.54 26.89 35.03
N PRO A 850 40.47 27.71 35.51
CA PRO A 850 40.74 29.07 34.99
C PRO A 850 41.26 29.11 33.56
N ASP A 851 42.03 28.08 33.16
CA ASP A 851 42.62 27.91 31.82
C ASP A 851 41.59 27.56 30.71
N LYS A 852 40.35 27.32 31.08
CA LYS A 852 39.25 27.05 30.18
C LYS A 852 38.33 28.25 29.96
N ARG A 853 38.84 29.48 30.07
CA ARG A 853 38.10 30.71 29.82
C ARG A 853 38.69 31.50 28.66
N ILE A 854 37.84 32.00 27.80
CA ILE A 854 38.20 32.83 26.64
C ILE A 854 37.27 34.03 26.52
N ARG A 855 37.79 35.10 25.97
CA ARG A 855 37.03 36.20 25.38
C ARG A 855 36.86 35.94 23.89
N LEU A 856 35.62 36.12 23.42
CA LEU A 856 35.27 35.96 22.03
C LEU A 856 35.23 37.34 21.35
N ASP A 857 36.14 37.58 20.39
CA ASP A 857 36.27 38.86 19.69
C ASP A 857 36.49 40.03 20.69
N SER A 858 35.69 41.09 20.58
CA SER A 858 35.70 42.29 21.38
C SER A 858 34.84 42.21 22.65
N THR A 859 34.36 41.01 23.04
CA THR A 859 33.52 40.86 24.23
C THR A 859 34.30 41.30 25.52
N VAL A 860 33.59 41.93 26.45
CA VAL A 860 34.14 42.29 27.78
C VAL A 860 34.18 41.08 28.69
N ARG A 861 33.27 40.12 28.48
CA ARG A 861 33.07 38.97 29.33
C ARG A 861 33.86 37.75 28.83
N GLU A 862 34.34 36.95 29.78
CA GLU A 862 34.96 35.65 29.51
C GLU A 862 33.92 34.54 29.62
N TYR A 863 34.01 33.59 28.70
CA TYR A 863 33.14 32.41 28.63
C TYR A 863 33.97 31.13 28.77
N CYS A 864 33.40 30.09 29.36
CA CYS A 864 34.04 28.79 29.40
C CYS A 864 33.98 28.13 28.03
N TRP A 865 35.05 27.47 27.63
CA TRP A 865 35.11 26.69 26.41
C TRP A 865 35.33 25.20 26.70
N PHE A 866 34.88 24.36 25.77
CA PHE A 866 34.84 22.91 25.85
C PHE A 866 35.73 22.29 24.78
N GLU A 867 36.50 21.26 25.13
CA GLU A 867 37.29 20.49 24.18
C GLU A 867 36.39 19.50 23.45
N ARG A 868 36.19 19.71 22.16
CA ARG A 868 35.47 18.77 21.29
C ARG A 868 36.17 18.69 19.95
N ASP A 869 36.26 17.46 19.41
CA ASP A 869 36.87 17.21 18.12
C ASP A 869 35.88 16.54 17.17
N ARG A 870 36.01 16.79 15.87
CA ARG A 870 35.22 16.14 14.84
C ARG A 870 35.61 14.68 14.70
N ARG A 871 34.65 13.82 14.62
CA ARG A 871 34.88 12.38 14.42
C ARG A 871 35.09 12.01 12.95
N ARG A 872 34.32 12.64 12.06
CA ARG A 872 34.37 12.35 10.62
C ARG A 872 33.88 13.56 9.83
N GLY A 873 34.77 14.19 9.05
CA GLY A 873 34.43 15.38 8.26
C GLY A 873 33.82 16.49 9.15
N PRO A 874 32.67 17.07 8.81
CA PRO A 874 32.08 18.15 9.60
C PRO A 874 31.42 17.70 10.89
N LEU A 875 31.28 16.39 11.15
CA LEU A 875 30.48 15.83 12.24
C LEU A 875 31.25 15.70 13.54
N PHE A 876 30.72 16.29 14.60
CA PHE A 876 31.13 16.02 15.99
C PHE A 876 30.52 14.70 16.49
N GLY A 877 31.08 14.16 17.59
CA GLY A 877 30.42 13.15 18.41
C GLY A 877 29.39 13.80 19.34
N ALA A 878 29.20 13.23 20.54
CA ALA A 878 28.40 13.88 21.56
C ALA A 878 29.11 15.16 22.02
N ILE A 879 28.44 16.31 21.98
CA ILE A 879 28.97 17.59 22.39
C ILE A 879 28.62 17.95 23.84
N SER A 880 27.50 17.47 24.33
CA SER A 880 26.98 17.75 25.68
C SER A 880 27.42 16.72 26.71
N ASP A 881 27.52 17.14 27.96
CA ASP A 881 27.74 16.27 29.10
C ASP A 881 26.41 15.74 29.65
N PRO A 882 26.32 14.46 30.09
CA PRO A 882 25.08 13.85 30.61
C PRO A 882 24.45 14.66 31.77
N LYS A 883 25.22 15.24 32.65
CA LYS A 883 24.75 16.05 33.79
C LYS A 883 23.95 17.30 33.35
N HIS A 884 24.35 17.91 32.24
CA HIS A 884 23.67 19.10 31.70
C HIS A 884 22.34 18.71 31.08
N ARG A 885 22.29 17.54 30.44
CA ARG A 885 21.04 16.99 29.85
C ARG A 885 19.98 16.71 30.92
N VAL A 886 20.39 16.18 32.09
CA VAL A 886 19.47 15.87 33.19
C VAL A 886 18.75 17.14 33.63
N ILE A 887 19.49 18.26 33.87
CA ILE A 887 18.88 19.53 34.27
C ILE A 887 17.99 20.10 33.15
N ALA A 888 18.43 20.03 31.89
CA ALA A 888 17.63 20.45 30.76
C ALA A 888 16.30 19.71 30.66
N HIS A 889 16.30 18.38 30.85
CA HIS A 889 15.08 17.57 30.88
C HIS A 889 14.14 17.95 32.02
N TYR A 890 14.68 18.24 33.24
CA TYR A 890 13.85 18.64 34.37
C TYR A 890 13.15 19.97 34.09
N ILE A 891 13.86 20.96 33.54
CA ILE A 891 13.29 22.27 33.23
C ILE A 891 12.20 22.14 32.15
N ALA A 892 12.47 21.42 31.08
CA ALA A 892 11.54 21.27 29.96
C ALA A 892 10.35 20.34 30.27
N GLY A 893 10.48 19.48 31.29
CA GLY A 893 9.40 18.57 31.72
C GLY A 893 8.37 19.23 32.66
N GLY A 894 8.52 20.52 32.99
CA GLY A 894 7.60 21.26 33.86
C GLY A 894 7.83 21.03 35.36
N THR A 895 6.95 21.57 36.17
CA THR A 895 7.08 21.63 37.64
C THR A 895 7.05 20.28 38.34
N GLY A 896 7.84 20.13 39.42
CA GLY A 896 7.74 19.03 40.38
C GLY A 896 8.63 17.81 40.11
N ARG A 897 9.53 17.86 39.12
CA ARG A 897 10.38 16.71 38.76
C ARG A 897 11.81 16.73 39.33
N SER A 898 12.25 17.85 39.84
CA SER A 898 13.60 18.00 40.38
C SER A 898 13.58 18.33 41.88
N ASP A 899 14.52 17.76 42.66
CA ASP A 899 14.76 18.12 44.05
C ASP A 899 15.62 19.41 44.18
N ASP A 900 16.15 19.93 43.08
CA ASP A 900 16.97 21.13 43.06
C ASP A 900 16.09 22.38 43.00
N PRO A 901 16.19 23.32 43.99
CA PRO A 901 15.35 24.50 44.02
C PRO A 901 15.60 25.44 42.84
N HIS A 902 16.84 25.54 42.35
CA HIS A 902 17.19 26.43 41.24
C HIS A 902 16.59 25.92 39.91
N THR A 903 16.59 24.63 39.73
CA THR A 903 15.92 23.98 38.59
C THR A 903 14.41 24.22 38.62
N ASN A 904 13.75 24.03 39.76
CA ASN A 904 12.31 24.18 39.90
C ASN A 904 11.81 25.63 39.65
N VAL A 905 12.61 26.67 39.99
CA VAL A 905 12.26 28.06 39.68
C VAL A 905 12.20 28.32 38.17
N LEU A 906 12.98 27.57 37.38
CA LEU A 906 13.01 27.71 35.92
C LEU A 906 11.94 26.91 35.22
N CYS A 907 11.31 25.95 35.89
CA CYS A 907 10.31 25.05 35.28
C CYS A 907 9.00 25.81 35.00
N THR A 908 8.53 25.74 33.74
CA THR A 908 7.16 26.07 33.31
C THR A 908 6.71 25.08 32.24
N GLU A 909 5.39 24.89 32.08
CA GLU A 909 4.85 23.91 31.13
C GLU A 909 5.23 24.19 29.67
N ARG A 910 5.45 25.45 29.30
CA ARG A 910 5.68 25.88 27.91
C ARG A 910 7.07 26.45 27.69
N ARG A 911 8.05 25.98 28.46
CA ARG A 911 9.43 26.45 28.42
C ARG A 911 10.37 25.39 27.90
N GLY A 912 11.10 25.71 26.82
CA GLY A 912 12.19 24.90 26.32
C GLY A 912 13.53 25.23 26.99
N VAL A 913 14.52 24.39 26.71
CA VAL A 913 15.90 24.61 27.20
C VAL A 913 16.88 24.45 26.04
N VAL A 914 17.83 25.38 25.96
CA VAL A 914 19.00 25.28 25.08
C VAL A 914 20.25 25.30 25.97
N VAL A 915 21.14 24.34 25.78
CA VAL A 915 22.44 24.31 26.45
C VAL A 915 23.51 24.61 25.40
N LEU A 916 24.25 25.71 25.61
CA LEU A 916 25.21 26.24 24.65
C LEU A 916 26.64 25.92 25.08
N TYR A 917 27.47 25.45 24.14
CA TYR A 917 28.85 25.05 24.33
C TYR A 917 29.77 25.80 23.36
N PRO A 918 30.54 26.82 23.79
CA PRO A 918 31.64 27.30 22.99
C PRO A 918 32.71 26.18 22.90
N MET A 919 32.83 25.55 21.73
CA MET A 919 33.75 24.41 21.52
C MET A 919 35.02 24.86 20.79
N VAL A 920 36.17 24.35 21.23
CA VAL A 920 37.47 24.61 20.63
C VAL A 920 38.11 23.29 20.20
N GLU A 921 38.39 23.19 18.89
CA GLU A 921 39.03 22.04 18.27
C GLU A 921 40.54 22.01 18.58
N ARG A 922 41.16 20.85 18.46
CA ARG A 922 42.55 20.59 18.87
C ARG A 922 43.52 21.64 18.36
N ASP A 923 43.41 22.05 17.09
CA ASP A 923 44.33 22.95 16.41
C ASP A 923 44.33 24.39 17.01
N HIS A 924 43.34 24.73 17.82
CA HIS A 924 43.15 26.06 18.40
C HIS A 924 43.25 26.09 19.93
N ARG A 925 43.43 24.95 20.61
CA ARG A 925 43.45 24.84 22.08
C ARG A 925 44.59 25.58 22.76
N ASP A 926 45.80 25.47 22.17
CA ASP A 926 47.00 26.17 22.70
C ASP A 926 46.81 27.68 22.60
N VAL A 927 46.22 28.20 21.53
CA VAL A 927 45.92 29.64 21.40
C VAL A 927 44.87 30.05 22.41
N ALA A 928 43.79 29.29 22.58
CA ALA A 928 42.74 29.56 23.54
C ALA A 928 43.28 29.59 24.98
N ALA A 929 44.10 28.62 25.40
CA ALA A 929 44.66 28.51 26.73
C ALA A 929 45.69 29.58 27.07
N ASN A 930 46.55 29.97 26.08
CA ASN A 930 47.64 30.90 26.31
C ASN A 930 47.28 32.36 26.10
N SER A 931 46.41 32.70 25.17
CA SER A 931 46.03 34.09 24.85
C SER A 931 44.83 34.62 25.63
N GLY A 932 43.97 33.74 26.12
CA GLY A 932 42.69 34.13 26.71
C GLY A 932 41.70 34.84 25.77
N VAL A 933 42.05 34.95 24.48
CA VAL A 933 41.22 35.57 23.42
C VAL A 933 41.22 34.65 22.18
N LEU A 934 40.06 34.40 21.61
CA LEU A 934 39.94 33.59 20.40
C LEU A 934 39.06 34.30 19.38
N GLU A 935 39.48 34.29 18.12
CA GLU A 935 38.68 34.82 17.03
C GLU A 935 37.40 34.01 16.85
N PRO A 936 36.26 34.66 16.56
CA PRO A 936 34.97 33.97 16.39
C PRO A 936 34.95 32.88 15.30
N GLY A 937 35.83 32.99 14.30
CA GLY A 937 35.98 32.00 13.25
C GLY A 937 36.77 30.73 13.64
N ARG A 938 37.23 30.65 14.91
CA ARG A 938 37.96 29.48 15.47
C ARG A 938 37.20 28.79 16.60
N VAL A 939 35.98 29.22 16.84
CA VAL A 939 35.08 28.65 17.85
C VAL A 939 33.86 28.06 17.18
N VAL A 940 33.45 26.87 17.56
CA VAL A 940 32.21 26.25 17.15
C VAL A 940 31.20 26.43 18.29
N MET A 941 30.14 27.18 18.00
CA MET A 941 29.03 27.36 18.95
C MET A 941 28.10 26.15 18.86
N GLY A 942 28.45 25.08 19.59
CA GLY A 942 27.67 23.88 19.68
C GLY A 942 26.53 24.00 20.68
N PHE A 943 25.41 23.36 20.42
CA PHE A 943 24.29 23.37 21.36
C PHE A 943 23.49 22.06 21.29
N GLY A 944 22.73 21.82 22.34
CA GLY A 944 21.65 20.85 22.36
C GLY A 944 20.41 21.50 22.94
N PHE A 945 19.26 20.99 22.66
CA PHE A 945 17.99 21.54 23.11
C PHE A 945 16.97 20.50 23.52
N VAL A 946 16.02 20.91 24.37
CA VAL A 946 14.82 20.12 24.73
C VAL A 946 13.62 21.05 24.60
N ALA A 947 12.69 20.73 23.70
CA ALA A 947 11.40 21.39 23.65
C ALA A 947 10.50 20.89 24.82
N PRO A 948 9.52 21.67 25.30
CA PRO A 948 8.60 21.23 26.35
C PRO A 948 7.91 19.92 26.00
N GLU A 949 7.59 19.09 26.99
CA GLU A 949 6.91 17.78 26.75
C GLU A 949 5.58 17.92 26.04
N HIS A 950 4.84 18.99 26.25
CA HIS A 950 3.55 19.28 25.63
C HIS A 950 3.66 20.05 24.31
N ALA A 951 4.86 20.40 23.86
CA ALA A 951 5.07 21.14 22.62
C ALA A 951 5.00 20.22 21.42
N HIS A 952 3.83 19.70 21.12
CA HIS A 952 3.54 18.90 19.92
C HIS A 952 2.21 19.34 19.30
N TYR A 953 2.06 19.10 18.00
CA TYR A 953 0.83 19.26 17.25
C TYR A 953 0.55 17.96 16.48
N ASP A 954 -0.68 17.70 16.13
CA ASP A 954 -1.13 16.46 15.47
C ASP A 954 -0.84 15.16 16.28
N GLY A 955 -0.98 15.21 17.61
CA GLY A 955 -0.86 14.02 18.47
C GLY A 955 0.57 13.75 18.96
N ALA A 956 1.03 12.52 18.86
CA ALA A 956 2.27 12.03 19.50
C ALA A 956 3.57 12.49 18.80
N ARG A 957 4.71 12.17 19.43
CA ARG A 957 6.05 12.31 18.83
C ARG A 957 6.12 11.62 17.50
N ARG A 958 6.53 12.30 16.45
CA ARG A 958 6.63 11.72 15.11
C ARG A 958 7.83 12.21 14.32
N VAL A 959 8.16 11.41 13.32
CA VAL A 959 9.14 11.71 12.28
C VAL A 959 8.45 11.59 10.93
N ARG A 960 8.68 12.53 10.01
CA ARG A 960 8.11 12.51 8.66
C ARG A 960 9.20 12.38 7.61
N PHE A 961 8.92 11.57 6.60
CA PHE A 961 9.80 11.35 5.46
C PHE A 961 9.08 11.77 4.17
N ALA A 962 9.81 12.42 3.27
CA ALA A 962 9.38 12.67 1.89
C ALA A 962 10.23 11.87 0.91
N THR A 963 9.70 11.64 -0.29
CA THR A 963 10.45 11.06 -1.40
C THR A 963 11.27 12.12 -2.11
N ILE A 964 12.47 11.77 -2.54
CA ILE A 964 13.34 12.63 -3.35
C ILE A 964 13.03 12.42 -4.83
N ASP A 965 12.83 13.50 -5.57
CA ASP A 965 12.83 13.54 -7.03
C ASP A 965 14.26 13.85 -7.50
N SER A 966 14.96 12.84 -7.99
CA SER A 966 16.36 12.99 -8.41
C SER A 966 16.55 13.91 -9.62
N SER A 967 15.48 14.19 -10.38
CA SER A 967 15.52 15.15 -11.50
C SER A 967 15.58 16.61 -11.02
N ARG A 968 15.11 16.88 -9.79
CA ARG A 968 15.05 18.23 -9.21
C ARG A 968 16.06 18.46 -8.08
N ASP A 969 16.74 17.41 -7.64
CA ASP A 969 17.70 17.42 -6.53
C ASP A 969 17.13 17.98 -5.19
N THR A 970 15.80 18.05 -5.06
CA THR A 970 15.07 18.58 -3.91
C THR A 970 13.96 17.63 -3.49
N ALA A 971 13.70 17.56 -2.19
CA ALA A 971 12.48 16.89 -1.71
C ALA A 971 11.27 17.71 -2.18
N ILE A 972 10.28 17.03 -2.76
CA ILE A 972 9.01 17.68 -3.08
C ILE A 972 8.24 17.75 -1.75
N ILE A 973 8.09 18.94 -1.23
CA ILE A 973 7.31 19.23 -0.01
C ILE A 973 6.14 20.07 -0.49
N ASP A 974 4.95 19.70 -0.05
CA ASP A 974 3.75 20.50 -0.27
C ASP A 974 3.92 21.84 0.47
N SER A 975 3.71 22.94 -0.23
CA SER A 975 3.90 24.30 0.29
C SER A 975 2.62 24.79 0.98
#